data_54ab050e485e46e07f39575f61d66c49
#
_entry.id   54ab050e485e46e07f39575f61d66c49
#
_cell.length_a   1.000
_cell.length_b   1.000
_cell.length_c   1.000
_cell.angle_alpha   90.00
_cell.angle_beta   90.00
_cell.angle_gamma   90.00
#
_symmetry.space_group_name_H-M   'P 1'
#
loop_
_entity.id
_entity.type
_entity.pdbx_description
1 polymer ?
#
loop_
_entity_poly.entity_id
_entity_poly.type
_entity_poly.pdbx_seq_one_letter_code
_entity_poly.pdbx_strand_id
1 'polypeptide(L)'
;MPRRSLIDYLHEYPEHGRDLAFVQRSGYRTSRWSYREVADLSAQCAREFARREIAPGDRVVLWGRNSAEWVAAFFGCILAGVVAVPMDLGAPAEFVLRVAQQVDARLVLADRDDVLIREQRPILMLPSLREVVATLPCEPYPSPELHRNSIAQIIFTSGATSDPKGVVISHGNILANLEPLEAEMQPYLKWERFVHPVRFLDLVPVSHVFGQFMGVWIPPLLGGCVYFQDSLNPSEIISTIRRERVSVLVAVPRVLEALQGKVERDLEAAGELESFREDFQEAEKDKFLSRMWRFRKIHRRFGWKFWAVISGGATLAPQVEQFWGRTGFAAIQGYGLTETTSLVSVNHPFRIGRGSIGKVLKGREVKLDASGEILVRGENISAGYWEDRDTLAVAKNGEDAGWLHTGDLGALDAGGNLYFKGRKKNVIVTAAGMNIIPEDLEALLRREPEVKDCVVVGLERGGNAEPCGVLLLRDDSRVKQPRHAAGIVARVNDSLADYQRMRSWFLWPEADFPRTSTGKPRLPEIRAAVEAQWGAGDGAASWPATTGGIGELIAKMQGAENEIGTNANLESDLHLSSLDRVELLGALEDRYQVDLNETRFAAVRTVGELESLVRDASPVRTEFVFPEWAQRWPVTWIRALVYYLLAWPATQLMAHPRVDGRGNLRGVKGPVLVISNHVIYLDVGFVLAALPMRFRHRLAVAMGGERLEEMRRPPAEWPLARRWLERLKYYLVVSLFNVFPLPKKSGFRESFRFAGDLADRGWSILVFPEGDLTPDGKLQPFRAGVGLLAGNLKIPVVPLRIDGAYEIREAGSKFNRPGRIQVHIGTPVNFPAESDPEEIARILEQSVAQLGNVQGKRETAKAHAAGE
;
A
#
# COMPACT_ATOMS: atom_id res chain seq x y z
N MET A 1 18.08 27.39 -21.65
CA MET A 1 19.23 26.55 -21.97
C MET A 1 18.83 25.11 -21.59
N PRO A 2 19.27 24.06 -22.29
CA PRO A 2 19.01 22.70 -21.85
C PRO A 2 19.61 22.47 -20.46
N ARG A 3 18.90 21.74 -19.60
CA ARG A 3 19.36 21.44 -18.25
C ARG A 3 20.63 20.56 -18.28
N ARG A 4 21.57 20.84 -17.39
CA ARG A 4 22.85 20.12 -17.32
C ARG A 4 22.73 18.80 -16.58
N SER A 5 21.92 18.76 -15.52
CA SER A 5 21.68 17.58 -14.70
C SER A 5 20.30 17.66 -14.06
N LEU A 6 19.89 16.61 -13.34
CA LEU A 6 18.65 16.59 -12.55
C LEU A 6 18.69 17.56 -11.36
N ILE A 7 19.86 18.04 -10.96
CA ILE A 7 20.02 19.03 -9.90
C ILE A 7 19.26 20.33 -10.26
N ASP A 8 19.20 20.69 -11.53
CA ASP A 8 18.47 21.88 -11.98
C ASP A 8 16.98 21.80 -11.60
N TYR A 9 16.34 20.63 -11.74
CA TYR A 9 14.96 20.40 -11.27
C TYR A 9 14.85 20.43 -9.75
N LEU A 10 15.85 19.92 -9.04
CA LEU A 10 15.83 19.92 -7.57
C LEU A 10 16.02 21.32 -6.98
N HIS A 11 16.69 22.22 -7.70
CA HIS A 11 16.80 23.61 -7.30
C HIS A 11 15.46 24.36 -7.49
N GLU A 12 14.66 24.02 -8.48
CA GLU A 12 13.31 24.57 -8.70
C GLU A 12 12.26 23.97 -7.74
N TYR A 13 12.49 22.76 -7.23
CA TYR A 13 11.54 22.03 -6.39
C TYR A 13 11.05 22.79 -5.14
N PRO A 14 11.92 23.51 -4.36
CA PRO A 14 11.49 24.33 -3.23
C PRO A 14 10.63 25.55 -3.59
N GLU A 15 10.56 25.95 -4.86
CA GLU A 15 9.77 27.10 -5.31
C GLU A 15 8.26 26.91 -5.10
N HIS A 16 7.80 25.63 -5.12
CA HIS A 16 6.43 25.28 -4.75
C HIS A 16 6.13 25.48 -3.25
N GLY A 17 7.13 25.74 -2.43
CA GLY A 17 7.02 26.22 -1.07
C GLY A 17 6.29 25.25 -0.14
N ARG A 18 5.14 25.71 0.41
CA ARG A 18 4.31 24.98 1.35
C ARG A 18 3.23 24.12 0.72
N ASP A 19 3.14 24.08 -0.60
CA ASP A 19 2.22 23.20 -1.28
C ASP A 19 2.58 21.73 -0.98
N LEU A 20 1.56 20.88 -0.93
CA LEU A 20 1.77 19.47 -0.61
C LEU A 20 2.38 18.74 -1.82
N ALA A 21 3.58 18.17 -1.59
CA ALA A 21 4.24 17.29 -2.55
C ALA A 21 3.75 15.85 -2.39
N PHE A 22 3.76 15.35 -1.14
CA PHE A 22 3.39 13.96 -0.85
C PHE A 22 2.39 13.86 0.29
N VAL A 23 1.47 12.92 0.14
CA VAL A 23 0.59 12.44 1.19
C VAL A 23 0.72 10.91 1.22
N GLN A 24 1.15 10.37 2.33
CA GLN A 24 1.32 8.93 2.46
C GLN A 24 0.50 8.40 3.62
N ARG A 25 -0.13 7.27 3.39
CA ARG A 25 -0.89 6.57 4.40
C ARG A 25 -0.15 5.31 4.83
N SER A 26 0.18 5.24 6.11
CA SER A 26 0.79 4.06 6.72
C SER A 26 -0.07 3.61 7.91
N GLY A 27 -0.68 2.44 7.80
CA GLY A 27 -1.69 1.99 8.74
C GLY A 27 -2.88 2.96 8.77
N TYR A 28 -3.20 3.49 9.95
CA TYR A 28 -4.29 4.46 10.14
C TYR A 28 -3.83 5.93 10.15
N ARG A 29 -2.53 6.18 9.97
CA ARG A 29 -1.96 7.53 9.96
C ARG A 29 -1.73 8.03 8.53
N THR A 30 -1.94 9.33 8.34
CA THR A 30 -1.66 10.04 7.09
C THR A 30 -0.65 11.13 7.36
N SER A 31 0.57 10.98 6.83
CA SER A 31 1.59 12.03 6.86
C SER A 31 1.47 12.90 5.61
N ARG A 32 1.70 14.20 5.78
CA ARG A 32 1.65 15.22 4.72
C ARG A 32 2.98 15.93 4.69
N TRP A 33 3.53 16.03 3.48
CA TRP A 33 4.83 16.61 3.23
C TRP A 33 4.71 17.72 2.21
N SER A 34 5.16 18.91 2.54
CA SER A 34 5.30 20.01 1.59
C SER A 34 6.54 19.82 0.72
N TYR A 35 6.56 20.50 -0.41
CA TYR A 35 7.73 20.54 -1.28
C TYR A 35 8.99 21.01 -0.54
N ARG A 36 8.85 22.01 0.33
CA ARG A 36 9.94 22.51 1.17
C ARG A 36 10.45 21.45 2.14
N GLU A 37 9.57 20.74 2.85
CA GLU A 37 9.99 19.69 3.79
C GLU A 37 10.74 18.56 3.10
N VAL A 38 10.35 18.19 1.89
CA VAL A 38 11.05 17.18 1.09
C VAL A 38 12.41 17.70 0.65
N ALA A 39 12.50 18.95 0.17
CA ALA A 39 13.78 19.57 -0.22
C ALA A 39 14.74 19.68 0.96
N ASP A 40 14.23 20.12 2.13
CA ASP A 40 15.02 20.25 3.36
C ASP A 40 15.58 18.88 3.78
N LEU A 41 14.73 17.83 3.77
CA LEU A 41 15.14 16.47 4.12
C LEU A 41 16.14 15.90 3.09
N SER A 42 15.98 16.22 1.80
CA SER A 42 16.92 15.81 0.74
C SER A 42 18.31 16.42 0.94
N ALA A 43 18.37 17.72 1.27
CA ALA A 43 19.62 18.42 1.58
C ALA A 43 20.29 17.86 2.85
N GLN A 44 19.51 17.55 3.87
CA GLN A 44 20.00 16.89 5.10
C GLN A 44 20.51 15.47 4.80
N CYS A 45 19.84 14.71 3.94
CA CYS A 45 20.24 13.37 3.54
C CYS A 45 21.58 13.39 2.77
N ALA A 46 21.77 14.35 1.85
CA ALA A 46 23.03 14.55 1.15
C ALA A 46 24.19 14.85 2.11
N ARG A 47 23.93 15.65 3.18
CA ARG A 47 24.92 15.92 4.23
C ARG A 47 25.21 14.69 5.09
N GLU A 48 24.23 13.86 5.34
CA GLU A 48 24.43 12.59 6.05
C GLU A 48 25.32 11.62 5.24
N PHE A 49 25.16 11.59 3.91
CA PHE A 49 26.07 10.83 3.06
C PHE A 49 27.51 11.37 3.17
N ALA A 50 27.69 12.68 3.07
CA ALA A 50 29.02 13.29 3.25
C ALA A 50 29.61 13.00 4.65
N ARG A 51 28.79 13.04 5.71
CA ARG A 51 29.21 12.70 7.09
C ARG A 51 29.67 11.24 7.22
N ARG A 52 29.12 10.35 6.41
CA ARG A 52 29.52 8.94 6.33
C ARG A 52 30.63 8.66 5.31
N GLU A 53 31.25 9.72 4.79
CA GLU A 53 32.33 9.62 3.81
C GLU A 53 31.91 8.91 2.49
N ILE A 54 30.60 8.99 2.15
CA ILE A 54 30.07 8.50 0.88
C ILE A 54 30.34 9.58 -0.17
N ALA A 55 31.20 9.25 -1.13
CA ALA A 55 31.68 10.17 -2.16
C ALA A 55 30.77 10.18 -3.41
N PRO A 56 30.83 11.22 -4.25
CA PRO A 56 30.19 11.20 -5.57
C PRO A 56 30.63 9.96 -6.38
N GLY A 57 29.67 9.28 -7.01
CA GLY A 57 29.89 8.02 -7.72
C GLY A 57 29.79 6.75 -6.85
N ASP A 58 29.80 6.86 -5.53
CA ASP A 58 29.48 5.73 -4.65
C ASP A 58 28.03 5.32 -4.80
N ARG A 59 27.69 4.08 -4.44
CA ARG A 59 26.35 3.49 -4.60
C ARG A 59 25.66 3.35 -3.25
N VAL A 60 24.37 3.70 -3.24
CA VAL A 60 23.49 3.58 -2.07
C VAL A 60 22.22 2.84 -2.49
N VAL A 61 21.94 1.74 -1.81
CA VAL A 61 20.72 0.96 -2.03
C VAL A 61 19.53 1.62 -1.32
N LEU A 62 18.43 1.76 -2.04
CA LEU A 62 17.14 2.26 -1.53
C LEU A 62 16.13 1.12 -1.56
N TRP A 63 15.93 0.44 -0.42
CA TRP A 63 15.06 -0.72 -0.28
C TRP A 63 13.86 -0.41 0.61
N GLY A 64 12.77 0.06 0.01
CA GLY A 64 11.63 0.54 0.78
C GLY A 64 10.37 0.74 -0.05
N ARG A 65 9.27 0.98 0.67
CA ARG A 65 7.96 1.33 0.07
C ARG A 65 7.96 2.75 -0.50
N ASN A 66 6.93 3.04 -1.29
CA ASN A 66 6.66 4.41 -1.72
C ASN A 66 6.46 5.32 -0.51
N SER A 67 7.35 6.30 -0.33
CA SER A 67 7.27 7.25 0.78
C SER A 67 7.98 8.56 0.46
N ALA A 68 7.64 9.62 1.18
CA ALA A 68 8.32 10.91 1.05
C ALA A 68 9.78 10.81 1.51
N GLU A 69 10.05 9.97 2.51
CA GLU A 69 11.39 9.68 3.00
C GLU A 69 12.23 8.98 1.93
N TRP A 70 11.63 8.02 1.20
CA TRP A 70 12.29 7.36 0.07
C TRP A 70 12.65 8.37 -1.03
N VAL A 71 11.70 9.25 -1.40
CA VAL A 71 11.93 10.29 -2.41
C VAL A 71 12.98 11.28 -1.95
N ALA A 72 12.95 11.70 -0.69
CA ALA A 72 13.96 12.62 -0.14
C ALA A 72 15.35 11.98 -0.12
N ALA A 73 15.46 10.68 0.20
CA ALA A 73 16.71 9.93 0.13
C ALA A 73 17.22 9.80 -1.32
N PHE A 74 16.34 9.53 -2.27
CA PHE A 74 16.67 9.48 -3.69
C PHE A 74 17.17 10.84 -4.21
N PHE A 75 16.49 11.93 -3.86
CA PHE A 75 16.96 13.29 -4.18
C PHE A 75 18.26 13.63 -3.46
N GLY A 76 18.45 13.15 -2.22
CA GLY A 76 19.71 13.26 -1.49
C GLY A 76 20.88 12.61 -2.23
N CYS A 77 20.65 11.42 -2.83
CA CYS A 77 21.65 10.77 -3.69
C CYS A 77 21.99 11.66 -4.91
N ILE A 78 20.99 12.18 -5.60
CA ILE A 78 21.20 13.06 -6.77
C ILE A 78 21.97 14.31 -6.37
N LEU A 79 21.61 14.98 -5.27
CA LEU A 79 22.27 16.19 -4.78
C LEU A 79 23.74 15.93 -4.40
N ALA A 80 24.03 14.76 -3.82
CA ALA A 80 25.38 14.38 -3.43
C ALA A 80 26.21 13.78 -4.58
N GLY A 81 25.62 13.56 -5.76
CA GLY A 81 26.26 12.86 -6.87
C GLY A 81 26.47 11.36 -6.60
N VAL A 82 25.73 10.81 -5.66
CA VAL A 82 25.74 9.40 -5.28
C VAL A 82 24.78 8.63 -6.18
N VAL A 83 25.17 7.45 -6.61
CA VAL A 83 24.37 6.59 -7.50
C VAL A 83 23.32 5.85 -6.68
N ALA A 84 22.04 6.13 -6.92
CA ALA A 84 20.95 5.42 -6.29
C ALA A 84 20.77 4.01 -6.88
N VAL A 85 20.50 3.03 -6.02
CA VAL A 85 20.17 1.64 -6.44
C VAL A 85 18.80 1.27 -5.86
N PRO A 86 17.71 1.65 -6.54
CA PRO A 86 16.36 1.35 -6.12
C PRO A 86 16.07 -0.15 -6.11
N MET A 87 15.50 -0.64 -5.01
CA MET A 87 15.07 -2.03 -4.84
C MET A 87 13.62 -2.09 -4.39
N ASP A 88 12.86 -3.04 -4.93
CA ASP A 88 11.48 -3.29 -4.51
C ASP A 88 11.43 -3.80 -3.07
N LEU A 89 10.45 -3.34 -2.28
CA LEU A 89 10.25 -3.81 -0.91
C LEU A 89 9.99 -5.32 -0.84
N GLY A 90 9.34 -5.90 -1.85
CA GLY A 90 9.08 -7.33 -1.99
C GLY A 90 10.32 -8.17 -2.36
N ALA A 91 11.45 -7.53 -2.66
CA ALA A 91 12.68 -8.26 -2.99
C ALA A 91 13.19 -9.03 -1.75
N PRO A 92 13.58 -10.31 -1.89
CA PRO A 92 14.21 -11.07 -0.80
C PRO A 92 15.51 -10.41 -0.32
N ALA A 93 15.79 -10.46 0.98
CA ALA A 93 16.99 -9.86 1.57
C ALA A 93 18.29 -10.39 0.94
N GLU A 94 18.34 -11.68 0.61
CA GLU A 94 19.48 -12.31 -0.08
C GLU A 94 19.72 -11.71 -1.46
N PHE A 95 18.67 -11.37 -2.20
CA PHE A 95 18.78 -10.71 -3.49
C PHE A 95 19.30 -9.28 -3.32
N VAL A 96 18.75 -8.53 -2.36
CA VAL A 96 19.21 -7.18 -2.02
C VAL A 96 20.69 -7.19 -1.63
N LEU A 97 21.10 -8.18 -0.82
CA LEU A 97 22.50 -8.33 -0.41
C LEU A 97 23.44 -8.61 -1.61
N ARG A 98 23.04 -9.52 -2.51
CA ARG A 98 23.82 -9.78 -3.75
C ARG A 98 24.00 -8.53 -4.59
N VAL A 99 22.90 -7.78 -4.80
CA VAL A 99 22.95 -6.49 -5.52
C VAL A 99 23.87 -5.51 -4.80
N ALA A 100 23.71 -5.36 -3.47
CA ALA A 100 24.56 -4.45 -2.69
C ALA A 100 26.05 -4.82 -2.76
N GLN A 101 26.37 -6.11 -2.84
CA GLN A 101 27.74 -6.60 -3.03
C GLN A 101 28.24 -6.33 -4.46
N GLN A 102 27.42 -6.62 -5.49
CA GLN A 102 27.77 -6.45 -6.90
C GLN A 102 28.09 -4.99 -7.25
N VAL A 103 27.28 -4.04 -6.69
CA VAL A 103 27.53 -2.61 -6.91
C VAL A 103 28.49 -2.01 -5.88
N ASP A 104 29.01 -2.79 -4.93
CA ASP A 104 29.80 -2.32 -3.79
C ASP A 104 29.11 -1.14 -3.06
N ALA A 105 27.87 -1.34 -2.64
CA ALA A 105 27.07 -0.32 -1.97
C ALA A 105 27.69 0.08 -0.63
N ARG A 106 27.81 1.39 -0.39
CA ARG A 106 28.35 1.95 0.87
C ARG A 106 27.33 1.96 2.00
N LEU A 107 26.04 2.01 1.66
CA LEU A 107 24.93 2.12 2.59
C LEU A 107 23.68 1.48 1.99
N VAL A 108 22.84 0.91 2.85
CA VAL A 108 21.49 0.49 2.52
C VAL A 108 20.51 1.34 3.32
N LEU A 109 19.62 2.08 2.65
CA LEU A 109 18.47 2.70 3.28
C LEU A 109 17.28 1.75 3.15
N ALA A 110 16.68 1.35 4.27
CA ALA A 110 15.66 0.32 4.28
C ALA A 110 14.44 0.66 5.14
N ASP A 111 13.28 0.12 4.80
CA ASP A 111 12.07 0.22 5.63
C ASP A 111 12.06 -0.78 6.79
N ARG A 112 12.78 -1.87 6.65
CA ARG A 112 12.92 -2.91 7.67
C ARG A 112 14.38 -3.17 7.98
N ASP A 113 14.63 -3.56 9.22
CA ASP A 113 15.93 -3.98 9.66
C ASP A 113 16.10 -5.48 9.37
N ASP A 114 17.18 -5.82 8.70
CA ASP A 114 17.49 -7.18 8.31
C ASP A 114 18.90 -7.56 8.77
N VAL A 115 18.99 -8.66 9.53
CA VAL A 115 20.24 -9.12 10.15
C VAL A 115 21.27 -9.51 9.09
N LEU A 116 20.83 -10.19 8.02
CA LEU A 116 21.71 -10.66 6.94
C LEU A 116 22.43 -9.49 6.23
N ILE A 117 21.69 -8.41 6.01
CA ILE A 117 22.23 -7.20 5.38
C ILE A 117 23.10 -6.44 6.37
N ARG A 118 22.65 -6.27 7.63
CA ARG A 118 23.32 -5.50 8.68
C ARG A 118 24.72 -6.04 8.99
N GLU A 119 24.90 -7.34 8.97
CA GLU A 119 26.22 -7.98 9.20
C GLU A 119 27.25 -7.63 8.13
N GLN A 120 26.84 -7.22 6.93
CA GLN A 120 27.72 -7.01 5.79
C GLN A 120 27.73 -5.58 5.26
N ARG A 121 26.67 -4.81 5.50
CA ARG A 121 26.53 -3.41 5.05
C ARG A 121 25.85 -2.55 6.13
N PRO A 122 26.24 -1.27 6.29
CA PRO A 122 25.52 -0.35 7.15
C PRO A 122 24.08 -0.18 6.68
N ILE A 123 23.12 -0.20 7.62
CA ILE A 123 21.69 0.10 7.35
C ILE A 123 21.32 1.43 8.01
N LEU A 124 20.56 2.23 7.29
CA LEU A 124 19.86 3.40 7.81
C LEU A 124 18.36 3.23 7.53
N MET A 125 17.56 3.34 8.59
CA MET A 125 16.10 3.12 8.48
C MET A 125 15.40 4.34 7.85
N LEU A 126 14.71 4.15 6.73
CA LEU A 126 13.91 5.17 6.06
C LEU A 126 12.86 5.80 6.98
N PRO A 127 12.07 5.04 7.77
CA PRO A 127 11.08 5.63 8.66
C PRO A 127 11.65 6.54 9.75
N SER A 128 12.92 6.36 10.12
CA SER A 128 13.63 7.20 11.11
C SER A 128 14.56 8.24 10.48
N LEU A 129 14.63 8.32 9.16
CA LEU A 129 15.53 9.22 8.44
C LEU A 129 15.43 10.66 8.93
N ARG A 130 14.21 11.20 9.07
CA ARG A 130 13.94 12.55 9.55
C ARG A 130 14.53 12.82 10.93
N GLU A 131 14.48 11.83 11.81
CA GLU A 131 15.00 11.95 13.19
C GLU A 131 16.53 11.90 13.19
N VAL A 132 17.11 11.01 12.40
CA VAL A 132 18.56 10.82 12.31
C VAL A 132 19.25 12.07 11.76
N VAL A 133 18.67 12.71 10.74
CA VAL A 133 19.27 13.90 10.11
C VAL A 133 18.79 15.23 10.70
N ALA A 134 17.92 15.23 11.72
CA ALA A 134 17.27 16.42 12.26
C ALA A 134 18.22 17.53 12.74
N THR A 135 19.45 17.18 13.09
CA THR A 135 20.48 18.14 13.56
C THR A 135 21.31 18.74 12.42
N LEU A 136 21.17 18.22 11.20
CA LEU A 136 21.92 18.69 10.03
C LEU A 136 21.22 19.92 9.44
N PRO A 137 22.00 20.87 8.85
CA PRO A 137 21.44 22.06 8.21
C PRO A 137 20.46 21.72 7.07
N CYS A 138 19.43 22.58 6.90
CA CYS A 138 18.40 22.45 5.85
C CYS A 138 18.71 23.30 4.59
N GLU A 139 19.74 24.15 4.65
CA GLU A 139 20.12 24.99 3.50
C GLU A 139 20.43 24.11 2.26
N PRO A 140 20.32 24.67 1.06
CA PRO A 140 20.67 23.95 -0.17
C PRO A 140 22.06 23.28 -0.05
N TYR A 141 22.14 22.04 -0.50
CA TYR A 141 23.40 21.30 -0.48
C TYR A 141 24.32 21.79 -1.61
N PRO A 142 25.62 22.04 -1.32
CA PRO A 142 26.57 22.40 -2.37
C PRO A 142 26.89 21.13 -3.21
N SER A 143 26.09 20.93 -4.24
CA SER A 143 26.17 19.73 -5.08
C SER A 143 27.47 19.75 -5.93
N PRO A 144 28.05 18.58 -6.20
CA PRO A 144 29.18 18.46 -7.13
C PRO A 144 28.75 18.85 -8.56
N GLU A 145 29.69 19.16 -9.41
CA GLU A 145 29.42 19.43 -10.82
C GLU A 145 29.06 18.10 -11.52
N LEU A 146 27.81 17.97 -11.92
CA LEU A 146 27.27 16.81 -12.61
C LEU A 146 26.84 17.19 -14.04
N HIS A 147 26.98 16.24 -14.93
CA HIS A 147 26.65 16.37 -16.33
C HIS A 147 25.60 15.36 -16.77
N ARG A 148 25.04 15.52 -17.95
CA ARG A 148 24.03 14.60 -18.51
C ARG A 148 24.53 13.14 -18.52
N ASN A 149 25.81 12.91 -18.72
CA ASN A 149 26.41 11.56 -18.74
C ASN A 149 26.72 11.01 -17.35
N SER A 150 26.61 11.79 -16.27
CA SER A 150 26.78 11.30 -14.91
C SER A 150 25.70 10.27 -14.59
N ILE A 151 26.09 9.17 -13.92
CA ILE A 151 25.15 8.10 -13.54
C ILE A 151 24.27 8.62 -12.40
N ALA A 152 22.97 8.54 -12.56
CA ALA A 152 22.00 8.90 -11.53
C ALA A 152 21.55 7.69 -10.71
N GLN A 153 21.34 6.56 -11.38
CA GLN A 153 20.86 5.33 -10.73
C GLN A 153 21.19 4.06 -11.52
N ILE A 154 21.14 2.92 -10.84
CA ILE A 154 21.23 1.59 -11.42
C ILE A 154 19.97 0.83 -11.00
N ILE A 155 19.14 0.41 -11.97
CA ILE A 155 17.91 -0.34 -11.70
C ILE A 155 18.11 -1.79 -12.09
N PHE A 156 18.05 -2.67 -11.08
CA PHE A 156 18.15 -4.10 -11.32
C PHE A 156 16.82 -4.66 -11.79
N THR A 157 16.85 -5.29 -12.97
CA THR A 157 15.72 -6.05 -13.46
C THR A 157 15.78 -7.45 -12.85
N SER A 158 14.62 -7.97 -12.47
CA SER A 158 14.48 -9.21 -11.72
C SER A 158 14.97 -10.45 -12.44
N GLY A 159 16.20 -10.83 -12.15
CA GLY A 159 16.73 -12.17 -12.41
C GLY A 159 17.00 -12.86 -11.07
N ALA A 160 16.20 -13.85 -10.67
CA ALA A 160 16.39 -14.50 -9.35
C ALA A 160 17.58 -15.45 -9.29
N THR A 161 18.23 -15.80 -10.39
CA THR A 161 19.15 -16.93 -10.46
C THR A 161 20.37 -16.76 -11.36
N SER A 162 20.33 -15.84 -12.30
CA SER A 162 21.51 -15.34 -12.99
C SER A 162 22.08 -14.15 -12.22
N ASP A 163 23.32 -13.76 -12.50
CA ASP A 163 23.89 -12.53 -11.95
C ASP A 163 22.93 -11.37 -12.23
N PRO A 164 22.53 -10.60 -11.19
CA PRO A 164 21.58 -9.52 -11.37
C PRO A 164 22.07 -8.52 -12.42
N LYS A 165 21.22 -8.15 -13.41
CA LYS A 165 21.58 -7.19 -14.44
C LYS A 165 21.08 -5.80 -14.07
N GLY A 166 21.97 -4.90 -13.75
CA GLY A 166 21.67 -3.52 -13.41
C GLY A 166 21.68 -2.62 -14.64
N VAL A 167 20.53 -2.03 -15.00
CA VAL A 167 20.44 -1.02 -16.08
C VAL A 167 20.98 0.29 -15.57
N VAL A 168 22.02 0.83 -16.22
CA VAL A 168 22.67 2.08 -15.84
C VAL A 168 21.96 3.27 -16.47
N ILE A 169 21.41 4.14 -15.63
CA ILE A 169 20.62 5.30 -16.05
C ILE A 169 21.39 6.58 -15.66
N SER A 170 21.66 7.43 -16.65
CA SER A 170 22.31 8.73 -16.46
C SER A 170 21.29 9.84 -16.17
N HIS A 171 21.78 11.01 -15.72
CA HIS A 171 20.98 12.23 -15.62
C HIS A 171 20.35 12.60 -16.97
N GLY A 172 21.11 12.50 -18.06
CA GLY A 172 20.65 12.79 -19.42
C GLY A 172 19.52 11.87 -19.88
N ASN A 173 19.58 10.57 -19.54
CA ASN A 173 18.51 9.64 -19.91
C ASN A 173 17.16 10.05 -19.30
N ILE A 174 17.15 10.50 -18.03
CA ILE A 174 15.94 10.99 -17.34
C ILE A 174 15.48 12.32 -17.93
N LEU A 175 16.42 13.27 -18.14
CA LEU A 175 16.14 14.57 -18.73
C LEU A 175 15.55 14.45 -20.13
N ALA A 176 16.03 13.51 -20.95
CA ALA A 176 15.49 13.25 -22.30
C ALA A 176 14.02 12.82 -22.29
N ASN A 177 13.49 12.31 -21.18
CA ASN A 177 12.09 12.04 -20.98
C ASN A 177 11.33 13.26 -20.41
N LEU A 178 11.93 14.00 -19.48
CA LEU A 178 11.26 15.08 -18.77
C LEU A 178 11.10 16.34 -19.63
N GLU A 179 12.15 16.77 -20.32
CA GLU A 179 12.14 18.01 -21.11
C GLU A 179 11.03 18.06 -22.17
N PRO A 180 10.79 16.99 -22.98
CA PRO A 180 9.67 16.99 -23.94
C PRO A 180 8.30 17.03 -23.26
N LEU A 181 8.13 16.33 -22.13
CA LEU A 181 6.86 16.32 -21.39
C LEU A 181 6.58 17.68 -20.76
N GLU A 182 7.58 18.30 -20.15
CA GLU A 182 7.47 19.66 -19.60
C GLU A 182 7.06 20.66 -20.69
N ALA A 183 7.71 20.61 -21.85
CA ALA A 183 7.35 21.48 -22.97
C ALA A 183 5.92 21.29 -23.47
N GLU A 184 5.42 20.03 -23.45
CA GLU A 184 4.03 19.73 -23.81
C GLU A 184 3.02 20.12 -22.72
N MET A 185 3.41 20.13 -21.44
CA MET A 185 2.57 20.53 -20.30
C MET A 185 2.44 22.06 -20.17
N GLN A 186 3.45 22.84 -20.56
CA GLN A 186 3.49 24.30 -20.42
C GLN A 186 2.21 25.02 -20.90
N PRO A 187 1.60 24.70 -22.04
CA PRO A 187 0.36 25.35 -22.49
C PRO A 187 -0.84 25.12 -21.56
N TYR A 188 -0.80 24.06 -20.77
CA TYR A 188 -1.89 23.63 -19.88
C TYR A 188 -1.76 24.19 -18.46
N LEU A 189 -0.59 24.67 -18.02
CA LEU A 189 -0.37 25.22 -16.68
C LEU A 189 -1.32 26.40 -16.36
N LYS A 190 -1.68 27.20 -17.34
CA LYS A 190 -2.67 28.28 -17.17
C LYS A 190 -4.07 27.78 -16.76
N TRP A 191 -4.42 26.55 -17.14
CA TRP A 191 -5.68 25.90 -16.81
C TRP A 191 -5.58 25.07 -15.52
N GLU A 192 -4.40 24.53 -15.21
CA GLU A 192 -4.11 23.78 -14.01
C GLU A 192 -4.51 24.55 -12.74
N ARG A 193 -4.20 25.85 -12.67
CA ARG A 193 -4.52 26.72 -11.52
C ARG A 193 -6.00 26.71 -11.10
N PHE A 194 -6.94 26.35 -12.00
CA PHE A 194 -8.37 26.24 -11.66
C PHE A 194 -8.73 24.93 -10.97
N VAL A 195 -7.90 23.91 -11.15
CA VAL A 195 -8.08 22.56 -10.59
C VAL A 195 -7.01 22.20 -9.56
N HIS A 196 -6.10 23.16 -9.33
CA HIS A 196 -4.95 23.00 -8.42
C HIS A 196 -5.34 22.51 -7.02
N PRO A 197 -4.49 21.67 -6.40
CA PRO A 197 -3.43 20.88 -7.04
C PRO A 197 -3.99 19.70 -7.82
N VAL A 198 -3.34 19.32 -8.90
CA VAL A 198 -3.55 18.02 -9.56
C VAL A 198 -3.04 16.95 -8.61
N ARG A 199 -3.89 15.98 -8.24
CA ARG A 199 -3.59 14.96 -7.25
C ARG A 199 -3.47 13.60 -7.91
N PHE A 200 -2.31 13.00 -7.74
CA PHE A 200 -1.98 11.67 -8.27
C PHE A 200 -2.11 10.64 -7.16
N LEU A 201 -2.83 9.56 -7.39
CA LEU A 201 -2.73 8.37 -6.56
C LEU A 201 -1.79 7.40 -7.29
N ASP A 202 -0.58 7.24 -6.78
CA ASP A 202 0.42 6.37 -7.38
C ASP A 202 0.50 5.04 -6.62
N LEU A 203 0.09 3.98 -7.30
CA LEU A 203 0.10 2.61 -6.79
C LEU A 203 1.24 1.78 -7.39
N VAL A 204 2.09 2.41 -8.23
CA VAL A 204 3.24 1.74 -8.84
C VAL A 204 4.48 1.96 -7.96
N PRO A 205 5.31 0.92 -7.72
CA PRO A 205 6.52 1.11 -6.93
C PRO A 205 7.47 2.14 -7.53
N VAL A 206 7.93 3.10 -6.73
CA VAL A 206 8.95 4.10 -7.15
C VAL A 206 10.35 3.50 -7.32
N SER A 207 10.54 2.24 -6.96
CA SER A 207 11.73 1.45 -7.32
C SER A 207 11.81 1.15 -8.82
N HIS A 208 10.70 1.24 -9.55
CA HIS A 208 10.64 1.07 -11.00
C HIS A 208 10.58 2.42 -11.73
N VAL A 209 11.20 2.48 -12.91
CA VAL A 209 11.25 3.72 -13.73
C VAL A 209 9.88 4.32 -14.00
N PHE A 210 8.84 3.53 -14.23
CA PHE A 210 7.49 4.02 -14.47
C PHE A 210 6.90 4.70 -13.22
N GLY A 211 7.01 4.05 -12.05
CA GLY A 211 6.59 4.63 -10.78
C GLY A 211 7.35 5.91 -10.45
N GLN A 212 8.67 5.95 -10.71
CA GLN A 212 9.47 7.16 -10.53
C GLN A 212 8.96 8.31 -11.42
N PHE A 213 8.71 8.04 -12.71
CA PHE A 213 8.20 9.09 -13.60
C PHE A 213 6.87 9.66 -13.13
N MET A 214 5.94 8.79 -12.78
CA MET A 214 4.58 9.16 -12.39
C MET A 214 4.48 9.68 -10.94
N GLY A 215 5.32 9.18 -10.03
CA GLY A 215 5.28 9.53 -8.60
C GLY A 215 6.32 10.55 -8.16
N VAL A 216 7.43 10.72 -8.90
CA VAL A 216 8.55 11.58 -8.46
C VAL A 216 8.78 12.76 -9.40
N TRP A 217 8.78 12.53 -10.73
CA TRP A 217 9.24 13.56 -11.69
C TRP A 217 8.11 14.37 -12.34
N ILE A 218 7.02 13.75 -12.76
CA ILE A 218 5.93 14.44 -13.48
C ILE A 218 5.09 15.34 -12.58
N PRO A 219 4.68 14.92 -11.37
CA PRO A 219 3.82 15.75 -10.53
C PRO A 219 4.41 17.13 -10.19
N PRO A 220 5.70 17.28 -9.86
CA PRO A 220 6.30 18.59 -9.63
C PRO A 220 6.21 19.56 -10.80
N LEU A 221 6.25 19.06 -12.06
CA LEU A 221 6.09 19.92 -13.26
C LEU A 221 4.72 20.63 -13.33
N LEU A 222 3.73 20.09 -12.57
CA LEU A 222 2.39 20.63 -12.45
C LEU A 222 2.12 21.25 -11.06
N GLY A 223 3.12 21.35 -10.18
CA GLY A 223 2.88 21.67 -8.77
C GLY A 223 1.91 20.69 -8.11
N GLY A 224 1.87 19.46 -8.58
CA GLY A 224 0.92 18.43 -8.18
C GLY A 224 1.24 17.79 -6.82
N CYS A 225 0.30 17.03 -6.29
CA CYS A 225 0.47 16.30 -5.04
C CYS A 225 0.31 14.80 -5.29
N VAL A 226 1.24 13.98 -4.77
CA VAL A 226 1.22 12.53 -4.92
C VAL A 226 0.73 11.88 -3.64
N TYR A 227 -0.19 10.94 -3.79
CA TYR A 227 -0.70 10.09 -2.73
C TYR A 227 -0.10 8.71 -2.87
N PHE A 228 0.59 8.23 -1.84
CA PHE A 228 1.07 6.85 -1.72
C PHE A 228 0.16 6.07 -0.79
N GLN A 229 -0.24 4.89 -1.21
CA GLN A 229 -1.09 3.96 -0.46
C GLN A 229 -0.58 2.54 -0.65
N ASP A 230 -0.45 1.80 0.46
CA ASP A 230 0.03 0.41 0.43
C ASP A 230 -1.07 -0.58 -0.02
N SER A 231 -2.33 -0.30 0.32
CA SER A 231 -3.46 -1.19 0.01
C SER A 231 -3.90 -1.08 -1.45
N LEU A 232 -4.00 -2.22 -2.11
CA LEU A 232 -4.54 -2.37 -3.47
C LEU A 232 -6.02 -2.78 -3.48
N ASN A 233 -6.69 -2.80 -2.32
CA ASN A 233 -8.12 -3.12 -2.24
C ASN A 233 -8.96 -2.10 -3.03
N PRO A 234 -9.77 -2.54 -4.02
CA PRO A 234 -10.56 -1.64 -4.87
C PRO A 234 -11.49 -0.69 -4.10
N SER A 235 -12.11 -1.15 -3.02
CA SER A 235 -12.99 -0.33 -2.18
C SER A 235 -12.21 0.79 -1.48
N GLU A 236 -11.00 0.49 -0.99
CA GLU A 236 -10.13 1.50 -0.38
C GLU A 236 -9.58 2.49 -1.40
N ILE A 237 -9.19 2.02 -2.59
CA ILE A 237 -8.75 2.88 -3.69
C ILE A 237 -9.86 3.88 -4.05
N ILE A 238 -11.10 3.42 -4.30
CA ILE A 238 -12.25 4.28 -4.61
C ILE A 238 -12.52 5.27 -3.47
N SER A 239 -12.48 4.80 -2.22
CA SER A 239 -12.65 5.65 -1.04
C SER A 239 -11.57 6.73 -0.95
N THR A 240 -10.30 6.39 -1.22
CA THR A 240 -9.18 7.34 -1.22
C THR A 240 -9.33 8.36 -2.35
N ILE A 241 -9.64 7.91 -3.58
CA ILE A 241 -9.87 8.80 -4.73
C ILE A 241 -10.95 9.84 -4.38
N ARG A 242 -12.06 9.40 -3.83
CA ARG A 242 -13.18 10.30 -3.47
C ARG A 242 -12.81 11.26 -2.32
N ARG A 243 -12.25 10.73 -1.23
CA ARG A 243 -11.94 11.51 -0.02
C ARG A 243 -10.85 12.53 -0.25
N GLU A 244 -9.76 12.10 -0.87
CA GLU A 244 -8.60 12.94 -1.10
C GLU A 244 -8.74 13.76 -2.39
N ARG A 245 -9.88 13.63 -3.09
CA ARG A 245 -10.17 14.34 -4.35
C ARG A 245 -9.05 14.13 -5.37
N VAL A 246 -8.63 12.90 -5.55
CA VAL A 246 -7.63 12.49 -6.54
C VAL A 246 -8.11 12.87 -7.94
N SER A 247 -7.18 13.34 -8.76
CA SER A 247 -7.44 13.71 -10.15
C SER A 247 -7.05 12.60 -11.11
N VAL A 248 -5.95 11.91 -10.83
CA VAL A 248 -5.31 10.92 -11.71
C VAL A 248 -4.92 9.70 -10.88
N LEU A 249 -5.28 8.51 -11.35
CA LEU A 249 -4.80 7.24 -10.81
C LEU A 249 -3.67 6.71 -11.69
N VAL A 250 -2.54 6.38 -11.08
CA VAL A 250 -1.42 5.69 -11.72
C VAL A 250 -1.39 4.26 -11.22
N ALA A 251 -1.59 3.31 -12.11
CA ALA A 251 -1.71 1.90 -11.74
C ALA A 251 -1.32 0.96 -12.88
N VAL A 252 -0.96 -0.27 -12.52
CA VAL A 252 -0.79 -1.37 -13.48
C VAL A 252 -2.15 -1.85 -14.00
N PRO A 253 -2.24 -2.48 -15.19
CA PRO A 253 -3.49 -2.92 -15.80
C PRO A 253 -4.40 -3.71 -14.87
N ARG A 254 -3.86 -4.64 -14.10
CA ARG A 254 -4.64 -5.52 -13.21
C ARG A 254 -5.42 -4.76 -12.13
N VAL A 255 -4.88 -3.65 -11.62
CA VAL A 255 -5.60 -2.80 -10.66
C VAL A 255 -6.80 -2.12 -11.34
N LEU A 256 -6.66 -1.73 -12.61
CA LEU A 256 -7.75 -1.12 -13.38
C LEU A 256 -8.86 -2.14 -13.67
N GLU A 257 -8.51 -3.42 -13.91
CA GLU A 257 -9.47 -4.54 -14.03
C GLU A 257 -10.22 -4.77 -12.72
N ALA A 258 -9.50 -4.86 -11.60
CA ALA A 258 -10.10 -5.06 -10.29
C ALA A 258 -11.09 -3.94 -9.91
N LEU A 259 -10.77 -2.69 -10.27
CA LEU A 259 -11.66 -1.54 -10.09
C LEU A 259 -12.89 -1.62 -10.99
N GLN A 260 -12.74 -2.04 -12.27
CA GLN A 260 -13.85 -2.32 -13.17
C GLN A 260 -14.77 -3.38 -12.56
N GLY A 261 -14.22 -4.54 -12.18
CA GLY A 261 -14.97 -5.63 -11.56
C GLY A 261 -15.73 -5.19 -10.30
N LYS A 262 -15.12 -4.32 -9.48
CA LYS A 262 -15.80 -3.72 -8.31
C LYS A 262 -16.99 -2.85 -8.72
N VAL A 263 -16.83 -2.00 -9.73
CA VAL A 263 -17.94 -1.14 -10.22
C VAL A 263 -19.08 -2.00 -10.77
N GLU A 264 -18.78 -3.05 -11.53
CA GLU A 264 -19.78 -3.95 -12.10
C GLU A 264 -20.53 -4.74 -11.02
N ARG A 265 -19.83 -5.27 -10.01
CA ARG A 265 -20.45 -5.93 -8.84
C ARG A 265 -21.39 -4.99 -8.07
N ASP A 266 -20.99 -3.74 -7.89
CA ASP A 266 -21.81 -2.74 -7.20
C ASP A 266 -23.07 -2.40 -8.01
N LEU A 267 -22.99 -2.37 -9.34
CA LEU A 267 -24.13 -2.16 -10.22
C LEU A 267 -25.07 -3.37 -10.21
N GLU A 268 -24.51 -4.59 -10.20
CA GLU A 268 -25.29 -5.84 -10.07
C GLU A 268 -26.07 -5.87 -8.75
N ALA A 269 -25.40 -5.56 -7.63
CA ALA A 269 -26.03 -5.49 -6.32
C ALA A 269 -27.15 -4.42 -6.23
N ALA A 270 -27.02 -3.34 -7.01
CA ALA A 270 -28.05 -2.30 -7.12
C ALA A 270 -29.16 -2.63 -8.14
N GLY A 271 -29.08 -3.73 -8.89
CA GLY A 271 -29.99 -4.07 -9.97
C GLY A 271 -29.89 -3.17 -11.20
N GLU A 272 -28.75 -2.48 -11.38
CA GLU A 272 -28.54 -1.48 -12.44
C GLU A 272 -27.60 -2.00 -13.57
N LEU A 273 -27.14 -3.25 -13.49
CA LEU A 273 -26.11 -3.77 -14.41
C LEU A 273 -26.59 -3.86 -15.88
N GLU A 274 -27.83 -4.30 -16.12
CA GLU A 274 -28.38 -4.39 -17.47
C GLU A 274 -28.56 -3.00 -18.11
N SER A 275 -29.14 -2.05 -17.40
CA SER A 275 -29.24 -0.67 -17.87
C SER A 275 -27.85 -0.05 -18.16
N PHE A 276 -26.85 -0.38 -17.32
CA PHE A 276 -25.47 0.04 -17.58
C PHE A 276 -24.92 -0.55 -18.87
N ARG A 277 -25.18 -1.84 -19.16
CA ARG A 277 -24.71 -2.50 -20.38
C ARG A 277 -25.30 -1.86 -21.63
N GLU A 278 -26.59 -1.50 -21.61
CA GLU A 278 -27.24 -0.78 -22.71
C GLU A 278 -26.62 0.60 -22.92
N ASP A 279 -26.50 1.40 -21.85
CA ASP A 279 -25.86 2.70 -21.87
C ASP A 279 -24.40 2.62 -22.37
N PHE A 280 -23.66 1.56 -21.98
CA PHE A 280 -22.28 1.34 -22.36
C PHE A 280 -22.10 1.05 -23.85
N GLN A 281 -23.02 0.33 -24.48
CA GLN A 281 -23.02 0.10 -25.91
C GLN A 281 -23.30 1.39 -26.69
N GLU A 282 -24.29 2.16 -26.26
CA GLU A 282 -24.63 3.45 -26.91
C GLU A 282 -23.53 4.50 -26.76
N ALA A 283 -22.81 4.51 -25.63
CA ALA A 283 -21.77 5.47 -25.33
C ALA A 283 -20.58 5.47 -26.31
N GLU A 284 -20.48 4.46 -27.19
CA GLU A 284 -19.41 4.42 -28.19
C GLU A 284 -19.42 5.65 -29.11
N LYS A 285 -20.61 6.14 -29.44
CA LYS A 285 -20.83 7.29 -30.33
C LYS A 285 -20.78 8.64 -29.61
N ASP A 286 -20.83 8.63 -28.28
CA ASP A 286 -20.92 9.82 -27.47
C ASP A 286 -19.59 10.58 -27.38
N LYS A 287 -19.67 11.92 -27.26
CA LYS A 287 -18.53 12.77 -26.92
C LYS A 287 -18.17 12.66 -25.45
N PHE A 288 -16.94 12.99 -25.09
CA PHE A 288 -16.40 12.88 -23.74
C PHE A 288 -17.32 13.43 -22.62
N LEU A 289 -17.82 14.66 -22.76
CA LEU A 289 -18.72 15.28 -21.78
C LEU A 289 -20.10 14.59 -21.71
N SER A 290 -20.61 14.08 -22.84
CA SER A 290 -21.86 13.30 -22.87
C SER A 290 -21.71 11.99 -22.09
N ARG A 291 -20.55 11.32 -22.24
CA ARG A 291 -20.21 10.11 -21.47
C ARG A 291 -20.16 10.39 -19.98
N MET A 292 -19.49 11.46 -19.54
CA MET A 292 -19.47 11.85 -18.13
C MET A 292 -20.87 12.08 -17.56
N TRP A 293 -21.77 12.67 -18.33
CA TRP A 293 -23.13 12.92 -17.90
C TRP A 293 -23.95 11.62 -17.84
N ARG A 294 -23.83 10.76 -18.86
CA ARG A 294 -24.48 9.45 -18.91
C ARG A 294 -24.08 8.59 -17.72
N PHE A 295 -22.78 8.47 -17.45
CA PHE A 295 -22.25 7.69 -16.34
C PHE A 295 -22.00 8.49 -15.04
N ARG A 296 -22.78 9.56 -14.83
CA ARG A 296 -22.62 10.42 -13.64
C ARG A 296 -22.73 9.68 -12.30
N LYS A 297 -23.42 8.52 -12.24
CA LYS A 297 -23.48 7.67 -11.05
C LYS A 297 -22.11 7.07 -10.73
N ILE A 298 -21.39 6.61 -11.74
CA ILE A 298 -20.01 6.09 -11.60
C ILE A 298 -19.09 7.24 -11.19
N HIS A 299 -19.15 8.39 -11.89
CA HIS A 299 -18.33 9.56 -11.54
C HIS A 299 -18.58 10.04 -10.09
N ARG A 300 -19.78 9.93 -9.56
CA ARG A 300 -20.07 10.27 -8.14
C ARG A 300 -19.39 9.32 -7.15
N ARG A 301 -19.12 8.05 -7.53
CA ARG A 301 -18.41 7.08 -6.68
C ARG A 301 -16.94 7.46 -6.53
N PHE A 302 -16.29 7.83 -7.64
CA PHE A 302 -14.89 8.26 -7.64
C PHE A 302 -14.70 9.73 -7.18
N GLY A 303 -15.69 10.58 -7.39
CA GLY A 303 -15.63 12.00 -7.08
C GLY A 303 -15.39 12.86 -8.34
N TRP A 304 -15.82 14.11 -8.27
CA TRP A 304 -15.89 15.03 -9.43
C TRP A 304 -14.52 15.47 -10.00
N LYS A 305 -13.43 15.36 -9.20
CA LYS A 305 -12.07 15.70 -9.66
C LYS A 305 -11.37 14.57 -10.41
N PHE A 306 -11.86 13.34 -10.30
CA PHE A 306 -11.25 12.18 -10.92
C PHE A 306 -11.63 12.10 -12.40
N TRP A 307 -10.63 12.17 -13.30
CA TRP A 307 -10.87 12.22 -14.73
C TRP A 307 -9.94 11.32 -15.56
N ALA A 308 -8.83 10.82 -15.00
CA ALA A 308 -7.86 10.04 -15.77
C ALA A 308 -7.31 8.84 -14.99
N VAL A 309 -7.01 7.81 -15.74
CA VAL A 309 -6.19 6.67 -15.32
C VAL A 309 -4.96 6.60 -16.22
N ILE A 310 -3.78 6.38 -15.63
CA ILE A 310 -2.52 6.19 -16.35
C ILE A 310 -2.06 4.78 -16.11
N SER A 311 -1.83 4.02 -17.18
CA SER A 311 -1.38 2.64 -17.12
C SER A 311 -0.09 2.42 -17.92
N GLY A 312 0.80 1.62 -17.37
CA GLY A 312 2.08 1.25 -17.98
C GLY A 312 2.66 -0.01 -17.36
N GLY A 313 3.81 -0.45 -17.85
CA GLY A 313 4.51 -1.64 -17.36
C GLY A 313 3.99 -2.96 -17.95
N ALA A 314 2.71 -3.06 -18.30
CA ALA A 314 2.12 -4.22 -18.96
C ALA A 314 1.05 -3.78 -19.99
N THR A 315 0.62 -4.71 -20.82
CA THR A 315 -0.43 -4.45 -21.83
C THR A 315 -1.79 -4.29 -21.16
N LEU A 316 -2.48 -3.18 -21.44
CA LEU A 316 -3.85 -2.98 -20.99
C LEU A 316 -4.81 -3.74 -21.93
N ALA A 317 -5.63 -4.61 -21.35
CA ALA A 317 -6.62 -5.37 -22.12
C ALA A 317 -7.62 -4.41 -22.82
N PRO A 318 -7.99 -4.67 -24.10
CA PRO A 318 -8.89 -3.76 -24.84
C PRO A 318 -10.23 -3.52 -24.14
N GLN A 319 -10.76 -4.50 -23.43
CA GLN A 319 -12.02 -4.40 -22.68
C GLN A 319 -11.91 -3.39 -21.54
N VAL A 320 -10.76 -3.41 -20.82
CA VAL A 320 -10.48 -2.49 -19.71
C VAL A 320 -10.29 -1.05 -20.21
N GLU A 321 -9.52 -0.88 -21.31
CA GLU A 321 -9.39 0.43 -21.97
C GLU A 321 -10.75 0.99 -22.38
N GLN A 322 -11.59 0.12 -23.02
CA GLN A 322 -12.94 0.51 -23.44
C GLN A 322 -13.84 0.86 -22.25
N PHE A 323 -13.76 0.11 -21.16
CA PHE A 323 -14.53 0.41 -19.96
C PHE A 323 -14.24 1.83 -19.46
N TRP A 324 -12.98 2.14 -19.20
CA TRP A 324 -12.60 3.46 -18.70
C TRP A 324 -12.90 4.57 -19.72
N GLY A 325 -12.59 4.35 -21.00
CA GLY A 325 -12.82 5.35 -22.05
C GLY A 325 -14.29 5.62 -22.31
N ARG A 326 -15.16 4.57 -22.37
CA ARG A 326 -16.59 4.73 -22.62
C ARG A 326 -17.35 5.28 -21.42
N THR A 327 -16.88 5.00 -20.20
CA THR A 327 -17.45 5.60 -18.99
C THR A 327 -17.05 7.06 -18.78
N GLY A 328 -16.22 7.64 -19.66
CA GLY A 328 -15.88 9.07 -19.63
C GLY A 328 -14.64 9.39 -18.79
N PHE A 329 -13.73 8.45 -18.63
CA PHE A 329 -12.40 8.69 -18.09
C PHE A 329 -11.34 8.65 -19.20
N ALA A 330 -10.26 9.43 -19.05
CA ALA A 330 -9.13 9.35 -19.95
C ALA A 330 -8.23 8.17 -19.56
N ALA A 331 -8.20 7.10 -20.38
CA ALA A 331 -7.32 5.96 -20.19
C ALA A 331 -6.00 6.22 -20.96
N ILE A 332 -4.97 6.66 -20.25
CA ILE A 332 -3.68 7.04 -20.81
C ILE A 332 -2.73 5.85 -20.68
N GLN A 333 -2.18 5.39 -21.80
CA GLN A 333 -1.17 4.35 -21.83
C GLN A 333 0.18 4.96 -22.22
N GLY A 334 1.25 4.48 -21.57
CA GLY A 334 2.63 4.75 -21.93
C GLY A 334 3.37 3.45 -22.23
N TYR A 335 4.30 3.50 -23.16
CA TYR A 335 5.17 2.37 -23.51
C TYR A 335 6.63 2.74 -23.32
N GLY A 336 7.38 1.82 -22.77
CA GLY A 336 8.82 1.86 -22.64
C GLY A 336 9.35 0.72 -21.80
N LEU A 337 10.68 0.67 -21.69
CA LEU A 337 11.42 -0.35 -20.97
C LEU A 337 12.33 0.34 -19.92
N THR A 338 12.92 -0.42 -19.02
CA THR A 338 13.93 0.11 -18.11
C THR A 338 15.12 0.67 -18.90
N GLU A 339 15.51 -0.03 -19.98
CA GLU A 339 16.58 0.35 -20.91
C GLU A 339 16.28 1.63 -21.71
N THR A 340 15.01 2.02 -21.84
CA THR A 340 14.59 3.28 -22.46
C THR A 340 14.24 4.35 -21.43
N THR A 341 14.60 4.12 -20.17
CA THR A 341 14.37 5.04 -19.05
C THR A 341 12.88 5.41 -18.94
N SER A 342 12.01 4.42 -18.94
CA SER A 342 10.54 4.49 -18.80
C SER A 342 9.73 4.75 -20.07
N LEU A 343 10.02 5.78 -20.86
CA LEU A 343 9.08 6.23 -21.90
C LEU A 343 9.70 6.24 -23.30
N VAL A 344 9.04 5.58 -24.22
CA VAL A 344 9.25 5.71 -25.68
C VAL A 344 8.08 6.46 -26.30
N SER A 345 6.86 6.07 -25.94
CA SER A 345 5.63 6.70 -26.41
C SER A 345 4.62 6.87 -25.26
N VAL A 346 3.70 7.79 -25.42
CA VAL A 346 2.61 8.06 -24.47
C VAL A 346 1.38 8.60 -25.18
N ASN A 347 0.19 8.22 -24.73
CA ASN A 347 -1.06 8.80 -25.19
C ASN A 347 -1.23 10.23 -24.69
N HIS A 348 -1.61 11.12 -25.58
CA HIS A 348 -2.00 12.45 -25.17
C HIS A 348 -3.39 12.42 -24.50
N PRO A 349 -3.55 12.98 -23.27
CA PRO A 349 -4.77 12.83 -22.47
C PRO A 349 -6.07 13.27 -23.18
N PHE A 350 -5.99 14.22 -24.11
CA PHE A 350 -7.14 14.75 -24.85
C PHE A 350 -7.24 14.23 -26.30
N ARG A 351 -6.31 13.36 -26.73
CA ARG A 351 -6.26 12.79 -28.10
C ARG A 351 -5.79 11.34 -28.05
N ILE A 352 -6.56 10.49 -27.36
CA ILE A 352 -6.22 9.09 -27.15
C ILE A 352 -6.51 8.30 -28.41
N GLY A 353 -5.50 7.63 -28.97
CA GLY A 353 -5.67 6.63 -30.02
C GLY A 353 -6.17 5.31 -29.40
N ARG A 354 -7.30 4.77 -29.86
CA ARG A 354 -7.84 3.50 -29.34
C ARG A 354 -6.88 2.34 -29.61
N GLY A 355 -6.55 1.57 -28.59
CA GLY A 355 -5.63 0.43 -28.65
C GLY A 355 -4.18 0.82 -28.91
N SER A 356 -3.85 2.10 -28.93
CA SER A 356 -2.50 2.62 -29.13
C SER A 356 -1.75 2.79 -27.81
N ILE A 357 -0.47 2.45 -27.80
CA ILE A 357 0.45 2.77 -26.72
C ILE A 357 1.04 4.18 -26.85
N GLY A 358 0.40 5.03 -27.65
CA GLY A 358 0.67 6.45 -27.75
C GLY A 358 1.57 6.84 -28.94
N LYS A 359 1.88 8.15 -28.98
CA LYS A 359 2.82 8.71 -29.96
C LYS A 359 4.22 8.72 -29.39
N VAL A 360 5.18 8.53 -30.31
CA VAL A 360 6.61 8.65 -29.96
C VAL A 360 6.90 10.04 -29.46
N LEU A 361 7.54 10.14 -28.29
CA LEU A 361 7.92 11.42 -27.69
C LEU A 361 9.05 12.09 -28.50
N LYS A 362 9.08 13.41 -28.49
CA LYS A 362 10.13 14.19 -29.18
C LYS A 362 11.53 13.85 -28.66
N GLY A 363 12.53 13.98 -29.52
CA GLY A 363 13.94 13.71 -29.15
C GLY A 363 14.36 12.26 -29.28
N ARG A 364 13.47 11.38 -29.80
CA ARG A 364 13.78 9.97 -30.08
C ARG A 364 13.23 9.54 -31.43
N GLU A 365 13.85 8.49 -31.94
CA GLU A 365 13.46 7.88 -33.20
C GLU A 365 12.98 6.45 -32.97
N VAL A 366 11.93 6.05 -33.65
CA VAL A 366 11.38 4.70 -33.62
C VAL A 366 11.23 4.22 -35.06
N LYS A 367 11.70 3.00 -35.34
CA LYS A 367 11.46 2.28 -36.59
C LYS A 367 11.06 0.84 -36.28
N LEU A 368 10.43 0.21 -37.26
CA LEU A 368 10.17 -1.24 -37.20
C LEU A 368 11.17 -1.95 -38.13
N ASP A 369 11.75 -3.05 -37.65
CA ASP A 369 12.56 -3.92 -38.51
C ASP A 369 11.71 -4.78 -39.46
N ALA A 370 12.33 -5.61 -40.26
CA ALA A 370 11.64 -6.51 -41.19
C ALA A 370 10.75 -7.57 -40.50
N SER A 371 10.99 -7.85 -39.21
CA SER A 371 10.18 -8.75 -38.37
C SER A 371 9.03 -8.02 -37.65
N GLY A 372 8.96 -6.71 -37.74
CA GLY A 372 8.03 -5.87 -36.99
C GLY A 372 8.52 -5.52 -35.58
N GLU A 373 9.80 -5.79 -35.25
CA GLU A 373 10.38 -5.41 -33.96
C GLU A 373 10.55 -3.90 -33.85
N ILE A 374 10.17 -3.36 -32.70
CA ILE A 374 10.31 -1.94 -32.38
C ILE A 374 11.79 -1.66 -32.05
N LEU A 375 12.42 -0.81 -32.84
CA LEU A 375 13.77 -0.31 -32.65
C LEU A 375 13.71 1.15 -32.19
N VAL A 376 14.49 1.48 -31.14
CA VAL A 376 14.50 2.81 -30.55
C VAL A 376 15.90 3.40 -30.58
N ARG A 377 15.99 4.71 -30.88
CA ARG A 377 17.22 5.51 -30.80
C ARG A 377 16.95 6.84 -30.14
N GLY A 378 17.83 7.27 -29.23
CA GLY A 378 17.73 8.58 -28.54
C GLY A 378 18.53 8.63 -27.25
N GLU A 379 18.63 9.82 -26.68
CA GLU A 379 19.32 10.05 -25.42
C GLU A 379 18.64 9.35 -24.23
N ASN A 380 17.38 8.95 -24.36
CA ASN A 380 16.64 8.20 -23.35
C ASN A 380 17.09 6.74 -23.17
N ILE A 381 17.97 6.23 -24.05
CA ILE A 381 18.47 4.86 -23.97
C ILE A 381 19.58 4.80 -22.93
N SER A 382 19.50 3.82 -22.03
CA SER A 382 20.48 3.59 -20.98
C SER A 382 21.90 3.44 -21.52
N ALA A 383 22.89 3.78 -20.71
CA ALA A 383 24.31 3.62 -21.06
C ALA A 383 24.75 2.16 -21.23
N GLY A 384 23.96 1.20 -20.71
CA GLY A 384 24.22 -0.24 -20.77
C GLY A 384 23.88 -0.92 -19.44
N TYR A 385 24.49 -2.10 -19.23
CA TYR A 385 24.30 -2.89 -18.01
C TYR A 385 25.53 -2.84 -17.11
N TRP A 386 25.29 -2.86 -15.81
CA TRP A 386 26.31 -2.96 -14.78
C TRP A 386 26.73 -4.43 -14.63
N GLU A 387 27.96 -4.77 -15.04
CA GLU A 387 28.43 -6.16 -15.00
C GLU A 387 29.39 -6.46 -13.83
N ASP A 388 30.25 -5.50 -13.44
CA ASP A 388 31.19 -5.66 -12.32
C ASP A 388 31.67 -4.30 -11.83
N ARG A 389 32.44 -4.30 -10.71
CA ARG A 389 32.84 -3.11 -9.92
C ARG A 389 33.36 -1.93 -10.75
N ASP A 390 33.97 -2.19 -11.92
CA ASP A 390 34.68 -1.17 -12.69
C ASP A 390 34.34 -1.14 -14.20
N THR A 391 33.40 -1.95 -14.69
CA THR A 391 33.13 -2.01 -16.13
C THR A 391 31.70 -1.78 -16.47
N LEU A 392 31.42 -0.59 -17.02
CA LEU A 392 30.26 -0.36 -17.88
C LEU A 392 30.44 -1.20 -19.15
N ALA A 393 29.99 -2.44 -19.13
CA ALA A 393 29.80 -3.19 -20.35
C ALA A 393 28.62 -2.58 -21.09
N VAL A 394 28.91 -1.64 -21.99
CA VAL A 394 27.94 -1.20 -22.98
C VAL A 394 27.66 -2.38 -23.87
N ALA A 395 26.65 -3.16 -23.57
CA ALA A 395 26.14 -4.14 -24.50
C ALA A 395 25.68 -3.37 -25.75
N LYS A 396 26.54 -3.31 -26.75
CA LYS A 396 26.18 -2.94 -28.12
C LYS A 396 25.24 -4.05 -28.60
N ASN A 397 23.96 -3.88 -28.31
CA ASN A 397 22.95 -4.80 -28.79
C ASN A 397 22.79 -4.61 -30.29
N GLY A 398 23.41 -5.48 -31.07
CA GLY A 398 23.13 -5.63 -32.47
C GLY A 398 24.03 -4.83 -33.44
N GLU A 399 24.14 -5.31 -34.66
CA GLU A 399 24.91 -4.74 -35.77
C GLU A 399 24.43 -3.37 -36.30
N ASP A 400 23.23 -2.91 -35.86
CA ASP A 400 22.70 -1.60 -36.20
C ASP A 400 23.21 -0.54 -35.23
N ALA A 401 24.29 0.13 -35.58
CA ALA A 401 24.99 1.14 -34.78
C ALA A 401 23.99 2.18 -34.21
N GLY A 402 23.73 2.12 -32.91
CA GLY A 402 22.95 3.13 -32.16
C GLY A 402 21.46 2.85 -32.04
N TRP A 403 20.94 1.71 -32.47
CA TRP A 403 19.55 1.30 -32.26
C TRP A 403 19.45 0.26 -31.16
N LEU A 404 18.53 0.49 -30.21
CA LEU A 404 18.16 -0.50 -29.22
C LEU A 404 17.11 -1.44 -29.80
N HIS A 405 17.37 -2.73 -29.82
CA HIS A 405 16.42 -3.79 -30.10
C HIS A 405 15.57 -4.03 -28.85
N THR A 406 14.28 -3.68 -28.88
CA THR A 406 13.43 -3.78 -27.69
C THR A 406 12.97 -5.20 -27.40
N GLY A 407 13.02 -6.09 -28.38
CA GLY A 407 12.43 -7.43 -28.30
C GLY A 407 10.90 -7.41 -28.38
N ASP A 408 10.28 -6.25 -28.59
CA ASP A 408 8.83 -6.07 -28.70
C ASP A 408 8.42 -5.86 -30.16
N LEU A 409 7.32 -6.48 -30.56
CA LEU A 409 6.73 -6.34 -31.91
C LEU A 409 5.67 -5.23 -31.88
N GLY A 410 5.63 -4.42 -32.94
CA GLY A 410 4.69 -3.31 -33.01
C GLY A 410 4.20 -3.00 -34.42
N ALA A 411 3.34 -1.97 -34.50
CA ALA A 411 2.90 -1.36 -35.74
C ALA A 411 2.82 0.16 -35.54
N LEU A 412 3.08 0.93 -36.61
CA LEU A 412 2.94 2.39 -36.66
C LEU A 412 1.83 2.73 -37.66
N ASP A 413 0.88 3.58 -37.25
CA ASP A 413 -0.11 4.12 -38.18
C ASP A 413 0.40 5.40 -38.89
N ALA A 414 -0.36 5.86 -39.91
CA ALA A 414 -0.03 7.08 -40.64
C ALA A 414 -0.06 8.35 -39.74
N GLY A 415 -0.69 8.28 -38.57
CA GLY A 415 -0.75 9.37 -37.58
C GLY A 415 0.43 9.38 -36.62
N GLY A 416 1.34 8.41 -36.71
CA GLY A 416 2.49 8.21 -35.82
C GLY A 416 2.12 7.62 -34.45
N ASN A 417 0.95 6.94 -34.32
CA ASN A 417 0.62 6.19 -33.13
C ASN A 417 1.28 4.81 -33.21
N LEU A 418 1.88 4.41 -32.09
CA LEU A 418 2.51 3.11 -31.93
C LEU A 418 1.51 2.12 -31.32
N TYR A 419 1.51 0.89 -31.81
CA TYR A 419 0.68 -0.22 -31.35
C TYR A 419 1.55 -1.39 -30.96
N PHE A 420 1.35 -1.93 -29.77
CA PHE A 420 2.01 -3.14 -29.31
C PHE A 420 1.33 -4.37 -29.88
N LYS A 421 2.13 -5.35 -30.38
CA LYS A 421 1.63 -6.58 -31.00
C LYS A 421 2.07 -7.85 -30.26
N GLY A 422 3.07 -7.76 -29.38
CA GLY A 422 3.59 -8.91 -28.65
C GLY A 422 5.10 -8.82 -28.41
N ARG A 423 5.68 -9.87 -27.82
CA ARG A 423 7.13 -9.97 -27.61
C ARG A 423 7.78 -11.00 -28.53
N LYS A 424 8.98 -10.66 -29.03
CA LYS A 424 9.80 -11.53 -29.88
C LYS A 424 10.50 -12.64 -29.09
N LYS A 425 10.88 -12.38 -27.84
CA LYS A 425 11.49 -13.34 -26.91
C LYS A 425 10.49 -13.75 -25.83
N ASN A 426 10.68 -14.95 -25.28
CA ASN A 426 9.80 -15.56 -24.27
C ASN A 426 9.89 -14.91 -22.88
N VAL A 427 9.97 -13.60 -22.79
CA VAL A 427 9.84 -12.94 -21.49
C VAL A 427 8.37 -12.99 -21.06
N ILE A 428 8.12 -13.52 -19.87
CA ILE A 428 6.80 -13.59 -19.27
C ILE A 428 6.53 -12.26 -18.56
N VAL A 429 5.54 -11.50 -19.03
CA VAL A 429 5.11 -10.26 -18.37
C VAL A 429 3.90 -10.57 -17.53
N THR A 430 4.05 -10.46 -16.22
CA THR A 430 2.95 -10.72 -15.28
C THR A 430 1.90 -9.63 -15.31
N ALA A 431 0.73 -9.90 -14.73
CA ALA A 431 -0.34 -8.94 -14.52
C ALA A 431 0.09 -7.66 -13.76
N ALA A 432 1.10 -7.78 -12.93
CA ALA A 432 1.70 -6.66 -12.19
C ALA A 432 2.74 -5.85 -12.99
N GLY A 433 2.91 -6.13 -14.29
CA GLY A 433 3.89 -5.47 -15.16
C GLY A 433 5.34 -5.91 -14.93
N MET A 434 5.56 -6.97 -14.16
CA MET A 434 6.89 -7.49 -13.85
C MET A 434 7.36 -8.44 -14.95
N ASN A 435 8.61 -8.30 -15.36
CA ASN A 435 9.24 -9.20 -16.35
C ASN A 435 9.84 -10.40 -15.63
N ILE A 436 9.47 -11.59 -16.06
CA ILE A 436 10.08 -12.84 -15.62
C ILE A 436 10.88 -13.41 -16.77
N ILE A 437 12.13 -13.73 -16.52
CA ILE A 437 13.00 -14.42 -17.47
C ILE A 437 12.88 -15.91 -17.19
N PRO A 438 12.29 -16.70 -18.11
CA PRO A 438 12.07 -18.13 -17.89
C PRO A 438 13.33 -18.90 -17.54
N GLU A 439 14.45 -18.56 -18.15
CA GLU A 439 15.74 -19.19 -17.95
C GLU A 439 16.23 -19.12 -16.50
N ASP A 440 15.87 -18.06 -15.76
CA ASP A 440 16.22 -17.90 -14.35
C ASP A 440 15.49 -18.94 -13.49
N LEU A 441 14.19 -19.12 -13.74
CA LEU A 441 13.38 -20.12 -13.05
C LEU A 441 13.80 -21.54 -13.42
N GLU A 442 14.13 -21.77 -14.69
CA GLU A 442 14.67 -23.05 -15.18
C GLU A 442 15.98 -23.39 -14.49
N ALA A 443 16.87 -22.42 -14.28
CA ALA A 443 18.14 -22.64 -13.61
C ALA A 443 17.97 -23.10 -12.15
N LEU A 444 16.94 -22.59 -11.45
CA LEU A 444 16.59 -23.06 -10.10
C LEU A 444 15.98 -24.47 -10.11
N LEU A 445 15.03 -24.71 -11.01
CA LEU A 445 14.42 -26.02 -11.15
C LEU A 445 15.47 -27.10 -11.47
N ARG A 446 16.48 -26.80 -12.32
CA ARG A 446 17.59 -27.73 -12.65
C ARG A 446 18.51 -28.05 -11.47
N ARG A 447 18.50 -27.25 -10.40
CA ARG A 447 19.27 -27.54 -9.18
C ARG A 447 18.63 -28.66 -8.33
N GLU A 448 17.33 -28.90 -8.53
CA GLU A 448 16.63 -29.96 -7.82
C GLU A 448 17.10 -31.35 -8.35
N PRO A 449 17.54 -32.25 -7.44
CA PRO A 449 18.14 -33.52 -7.84
C PRO A 449 17.20 -34.43 -8.65
N GLU A 450 15.90 -34.29 -8.42
CA GLU A 450 14.87 -35.08 -9.08
C GLU A 450 14.54 -34.61 -10.49
N VAL A 451 14.93 -33.38 -10.86
CA VAL A 451 14.67 -32.79 -12.17
C VAL A 451 15.74 -33.27 -13.16
N LYS A 452 15.31 -33.93 -14.25
CA LYS A 452 16.17 -34.29 -15.37
C LYS A 452 16.40 -33.12 -16.30
N ASP A 453 15.34 -32.42 -16.65
CA ASP A 453 15.33 -31.17 -17.43
C ASP A 453 14.01 -30.41 -17.16
N CYS A 454 13.95 -29.13 -17.48
CA CYS A 454 12.78 -28.30 -17.30
C CYS A 454 12.73 -27.17 -18.29
N VAL A 455 11.53 -26.66 -18.52
CA VAL A 455 11.23 -25.47 -19.34
C VAL A 455 10.19 -24.66 -18.59
N VAL A 456 10.34 -23.34 -18.59
CA VAL A 456 9.30 -22.44 -18.04
C VAL A 456 8.62 -21.73 -19.22
N VAL A 457 7.31 -21.84 -19.29
CA VAL A 457 6.49 -21.18 -20.32
C VAL A 457 5.52 -20.19 -19.68
N GLY A 458 5.26 -19.09 -20.37
CA GLY A 458 4.18 -18.17 -19.97
C GLY A 458 2.85 -18.71 -20.47
N LEU A 459 1.92 -18.95 -19.55
CA LEU A 459 0.53 -19.28 -19.88
C LEU A 459 -0.31 -18.01 -19.83
N GLU A 460 -1.01 -17.71 -20.90
CA GLU A 460 -1.93 -16.56 -20.94
C GLU A 460 -3.21 -16.87 -20.18
N ARG A 461 -3.52 -16.01 -19.20
CA ARG A 461 -4.73 -16.08 -18.40
C ARG A 461 -5.34 -14.70 -18.28
N GLY A 462 -6.53 -14.50 -18.83
CA GLY A 462 -7.21 -13.21 -18.75
C GLY A 462 -6.42 -12.03 -19.36
N GLY A 463 -5.60 -12.27 -20.39
CA GLY A 463 -4.77 -11.24 -21.03
C GLY A 463 -3.40 -11.01 -20.36
N ASN A 464 -3.04 -11.80 -19.35
CA ASN A 464 -1.76 -11.75 -18.64
C ASN A 464 -1.05 -13.09 -18.71
N ALA A 465 0.28 -13.11 -18.71
CA ALA A 465 1.07 -14.33 -18.72
C ALA A 465 1.54 -14.68 -17.30
N GLU A 466 1.39 -15.94 -16.90
CA GLU A 466 1.90 -16.49 -15.64
C GLU A 466 2.96 -17.56 -15.92
N PRO A 467 4.03 -17.67 -15.08
CA PRO A 467 5.04 -18.68 -15.27
C PRO A 467 4.51 -20.07 -14.90
N CYS A 468 4.64 -21.01 -15.84
CA CYS A 468 4.33 -22.42 -15.65
C CYS A 468 5.60 -23.27 -15.79
N GLY A 469 5.96 -24.02 -14.75
CA GLY A 469 7.10 -24.93 -14.77
C GLY A 469 6.73 -26.25 -15.47
N VAL A 470 7.36 -26.57 -16.59
CA VAL A 470 7.22 -27.86 -17.29
C VAL A 470 8.40 -28.74 -16.88
N LEU A 471 8.13 -29.82 -16.13
CA LEU A 471 9.16 -30.65 -15.52
C LEU A 471 9.31 -31.99 -16.25
N LEU A 472 10.54 -32.36 -16.54
CA LEU A 472 10.94 -33.71 -16.94
C LEU A 472 11.72 -34.33 -15.79
N LEU A 473 11.13 -35.27 -15.08
CA LEU A 473 11.71 -35.91 -13.90
C LEU A 473 12.59 -37.12 -14.29
N ARG A 474 13.58 -37.43 -13.44
CA ARG A 474 14.43 -38.64 -13.62
C ARG A 474 13.60 -39.92 -13.50
N ASP A 475 14.08 -40.99 -14.10
CA ASP A 475 13.37 -42.27 -14.22
C ASP A 475 13.33 -43.07 -12.89
N ASP A 476 12.77 -42.49 -11.83
CA ASP A 476 12.41 -43.23 -10.64
C ASP A 476 10.88 -43.26 -10.51
N SER A 477 10.30 -44.45 -10.47
CA SER A 477 8.84 -44.68 -10.45
C SER A 477 8.13 -44.03 -9.25
N ARG A 478 8.88 -43.71 -8.17
CA ARG A 478 8.40 -42.94 -6.99
C ARG A 478 8.33 -41.45 -7.26
N VAL A 479 9.11 -40.94 -8.20
CA VAL A 479 9.29 -39.50 -8.49
C VAL A 479 8.24 -38.95 -9.45
N LYS A 480 7.61 -39.79 -10.27
CA LYS A 480 6.60 -39.38 -11.27
C LYS A 480 5.19 -39.06 -10.72
N GLN A 481 5.00 -39.01 -9.42
CA GLN A 481 3.69 -38.65 -8.85
C GLN A 481 3.48 -37.13 -8.87
N PRO A 482 2.28 -36.63 -9.25
CA PRO A 482 1.96 -35.21 -9.27
C PRO A 482 2.29 -34.46 -7.96
N ARG A 483 2.05 -35.09 -6.82
CA ARG A 483 2.40 -34.53 -5.49
C ARG A 483 3.89 -34.26 -5.30
N HIS A 484 4.74 -35.02 -5.97
CA HIS A 484 6.19 -34.85 -5.88
C HIS A 484 6.65 -33.65 -6.68
N ALA A 485 6.13 -33.46 -7.88
CA ALA A 485 6.38 -32.27 -8.73
C ALA A 485 5.93 -30.97 -8.03
N ALA A 486 4.76 -31.00 -7.38
CA ALA A 486 4.29 -29.88 -6.55
C ALA A 486 5.26 -29.52 -5.43
N GLY A 487 5.84 -30.54 -4.76
CA GLY A 487 6.85 -30.34 -3.70
C GLY A 487 8.15 -29.69 -4.23
N ILE A 488 8.60 -30.06 -5.42
CA ILE A 488 9.77 -29.46 -6.08
C ILE A 488 9.50 -27.98 -6.38
N VAL A 489 8.38 -27.69 -7.02
CA VAL A 489 8.00 -26.31 -7.37
C VAL A 489 7.81 -25.46 -6.11
N ALA A 490 7.25 -26.01 -5.05
CA ALA A 490 7.09 -25.29 -3.78
C ALA A 490 8.45 -24.92 -3.17
N ARG A 491 9.41 -25.84 -3.09
CA ARG A 491 10.78 -25.54 -2.60
C ARG A 491 11.47 -24.46 -3.42
N VAL A 492 11.33 -24.50 -4.75
CA VAL A 492 11.90 -23.46 -5.62
C VAL A 492 11.20 -22.13 -5.37
N ASN A 493 9.88 -22.12 -5.25
CA ASN A 493 9.09 -20.92 -4.99
C ASN A 493 9.46 -20.24 -3.66
N ASP A 494 9.91 -20.99 -2.64
CA ASP A 494 10.36 -20.41 -1.37
C ASP A 494 11.56 -19.47 -1.53
N SER A 495 12.34 -19.65 -2.60
CA SER A 495 13.49 -18.80 -2.94
C SER A 495 13.17 -17.67 -3.92
N LEU A 496 11.93 -17.58 -4.39
CA LEU A 496 11.48 -16.63 -5.41
C LEU A 496 10.67 -15.48 -4.82
N ALA A 497 10.75 -14.29 -5.45
CA ALA A 497 9.83 -13.22 -5.19
C ALA A 497 8.40 -13.63 -5.58
N ASP A 498 7.38 -13.09 -4.93
CA ASP A 498 5.98 -13.50 -5.11
C ASP A 498 5.52 -13.47 -6.59
N TYR A 499 5.91 -12.43 -7.34
CA TYR A 499 5.57 -12.30 -8.76
C TYR A 499 6.30 -13.30 -9.68
N GLN A 500 7.38 -13.92 -9.22
CA GLN A 500 8.16 -14.93 -9.96
C GLN A 500 7.69 -16.36 -9.69
N ARG A 501 6.89 -16.58 -8.65
CA ARG A 501 6.46 -17.91 -8.24
C ARG A 501 5.68 -18.60 -9.35
N MET A 502 6.06 -19.84 -9.62
CA MET A 502 5.37 -20.74 -10.53
C MET A 502 4.17 -21.33 -9.80
N ARG A 503 2.98 -20.80 -10.09
CA ARG A 503 1.73 -21.29 -9.50
C ARG A 503 1.15 -22.46 -10.27
N SER A 504 1.62 -22.63 -11.50
CA SER A 504 1.24 -23.72 -12.39
C SER A 504 2.47 -24.55 -12.71
N TRP A 505 2.29 -25.83 -12.81
CA TRP A 505 3.34 -26.75 -13.23
C TRP A 505 2.73 -27.91 -14.04
N PHE A 506 3.55 -28.47 -14.91
CA PHE A 506 3.17 -29.54 -15.79
C PHE A 506 4.24 -30.62 -15.81
N LEU A 507 3.83 -31.89 -15.61
CA LEU A 507 4.75 -33.01 -15.72
C LEU A 507 4.77 -33.51 -17.16
N TRP A 508 5.93 -33.42 -17.82
CA TRP A 508 6.05 -33.85 -19.20
C TRP A 508 5.83 -35.38 -19.30
N PRO A 509 4.90 -35.87 -20.14
CA PRO A 509 4.52 -37.28 -20.17
C PRO A 509 5.54 -38.18 -20.85
N GLU A 510 6.36 -37.63 -21.75
CA GLU A 510 7.31 -38.41 -22.56
C GLU A 510 8.70 -38.48 -21.90
N ALA A 511 9.57 -39.35 -22.39
CA ALA A 511 10.93 -39.55 -21.87
C ALA A 511 11.89 -38.37 -22.13
N ASP A 512 11.58 -37.47 -23.07
CA ASP A 512 12.31 -36.24 -23.37
C ASP A 512 11.41 -35.20 -24.01
N PHE A 513 11.82 -33.93 -23.95
CA PHE A 513 11.15 -32.82 -24.64
C PHE A 513 11.35 -32.94 -26.15
N PRO A 514 10.40 -32.42 -26.96
CA PRO A 514 10.63 -32.22 -28.40
C PRO A 514 11.79 -31.23 -28.57
N ARG A 515 12.84 -31.63 -29.34
CA ARG A 515 14.06 -30.84 -29.49
C ARG A 515 14.33 -30.46 -30.94
N THR A 516 15.07 -29.38 -31.11
CA THR A 516 15.66 -28.99 -32.40
C THR A 516 16.83 -29.90 -32.76
N SER A 517 17.32 -29.81 -33.98
CA SER A 517 18.54 -30.52 -34.40
C SER A 517 19.79 -30.14 -33.57
N THR A 518 19.75 -29.00 -32.92
CA THR A 518 20.80 -28.52 -32.00
C THR A 518 20.58 -28.91 -30.52
N GLY A 519 19.56 -29.75 -30.25
CA GLY A 519 19.27 -30.28 -28.90
C GLY A 519 18.47 -29.33 -28.00
N LYS A 520 18.06 -28.14 -28.47
CA LYS A 520 17.26 -27.19 -27.66
C LYS A 520 15.78 -27.60 -27.64
N PRO A 521 15.07 -27.50 -26.49
CA PRO A 521 13.64 -27.71 -26.42
C PRO A 521 12.85 -26.81 -27.38
N ARG A 522 11.85 -27.36 -28.07
CA ARG A 522 10.96 -26.62 -28.96
C ARG A 522 9.82 -25.98 -28.16
N LEU A 523 10.04 -24.78 -27.64
CA LEU A 523 9.10 -24.04 -26.81
C LEU A 523 7.67 -23.93 -27.35
N PRO A 524 7.45 -23.64 -28.66
CA PRO A 524 6.09 -23.58 -29.21
C PRO A 524 5.32 -24.91 -29.12
N GLU A 525 5.99 -26.03 -29.33
CA GLU A 525 5.38 -27.38 -29.27
C GLU A 525 5.08 -27.73 -27.79
N ILE A 526 5.99 -27.44 -26.88
CA ILE A 526 5.81 -27.66 -25.45
C ILE A 526 4.66 -26.77 -24.92
N ARG A 527 4.63 -25.48 -25.29
CA ARG A 527 3.57 -24.57 -24.91
C ARG A 527 2.21 -25.07 -25.45
N ALA A 528 2.11 -25.43 -26.72
CA ALA A 528 0.87 -25.93 -27.29
C ALA A 528 0.37 -27.20 -26.60
N ALA A 529 1.27 -28.11 -26.18
CA ALA A 529 0.92 -29.30 -25.43
C ALA A 529 0.37 -28.98 -24.05
N VAL A 530 1.00 -28.03 -23.35
CA VAL A 530 0.54 -27.54 -22.04
C VAL A 530 -0.82 -26.85 -22.18
N GLU A 531 -1.00 -25.94 -23.13
CA GLU A 531 -2.26 -25.23 -23.39
C GLU A 531 -3.41 -26.18 -23.77
N ALA A 532 -3.14 -27.21 -24.62
CA ALA A 532 -4.13 -28.19 -25.02
C ALA A 532 -4.63 -29.04 -23.84
N GLN A 533 -3.73 -29.39 -22.91
CA GLN A 533 -4.10 -30.20 -21.75
C GLN A 533 -4.72 -29.33 -20.65
N TRP A 534 -4.32 -28.08 -20.56
CA TRP A 534 -4.93 -27.11 -19.68
C TRP A 534 -6.38 -26.75 -20.07
N GLY A 535 -6.67 -26.68 -21.39
CA GLY A 535 -8.02 -26.47 -21.93
C GLY A 535 -8.93 -27.71 -21.87
N ALA A 536 -8.34 -28.91 -21.69
CA ALA A 536 -9.09 -30.16 -21.59
C ALA A 536 -9.52 -30.57 -20.16
N GLY A 537 -9.19 -29.77 -19.12
CA GLY A 537 -9.73 -29.95 -17.77
C GLY A 537 -9.14 -31.10 -16.92
N ASP A 538 -8.05 -31.74 -17.32
CA ASP A 538 -7.54 -32.95 -16.68
C ASP A 538 -6.32 -32.73 -15.74
N GLY A 539 -6.12 -31.52 -15.25
CA GLY A 539 -5.06 -31.21 -14.28
C GLY A 539 -5.55 -30.89 -12.86
N ALA A 540 -6.85 -30.75 -12.67
CA ALA A 540 -7.43 -30.52 -11.34
C ALA A 540 -7.91 -31.85 -10.74
N ALA A 541 -7.38 -32.23 -9.59
CA ALA A 541 -7.94 -33.30 -8.80
C ALA A 541 -9.45 -33.07 -8.63
N SER A 542 -10.28 -34.01 -9.08
CA SER A 542 -11.73 -33.97 -8.91
C SER A 542 -12.09 -33.98 -7.43
N TRP A 543 -12.53 -32.87 -6.90
CA TRP A 543 -13.01 -32.74 -5.53
C TRP A 543 -14.53 -32.92 -5.49
N PRO A 544 -15.12 -33.50 -4.43
CA PRO A 544 -16.56 -33.62 -4.33
C PRO A 544 -17.21 -32.24 -4.22
N ALA A 545 -18.21 -32.03 -5.06
CA ALA A 545 -18.98 -30.80 -5.17
C ALA A 545 -19.69 -30.39 -3.88
N THR A 546 -19.58 -29.13 -3.52
CA THR A 546 -20.49 -28.45 -2.59
C THR A 546 -21.17 -27.30 -3.34
N THR A 547 -22.46 -27.42 -3.51
CA THR A 547 -23.33 -26.44 -4.17
C THR A 547 -23.44 -25.16 -3.37
N GLY A 548 -23.06 -24.04 -3.96
CA GLY A 548 -23.29 -22.68 -3.43
C GLY A 548 -22.30 -22.24 -2.34
N GLY A 549 -21.48 -21.24 -2.61
CA GLY A 549 -20.57 -20.71 -1.58
C GLY A 549 -19.40 -19.91 -2.14
N ILE A 550 -18.31 -19.92 -1.38
CA ILE A 550 -17.07 -19.19 -1.70
C ILE A 550 -16.39 -19.79 -2.94
N GLY A 551 -16.47 -21.11 -3.11
CA GLY A 551 -15.95 -21.80 -4.31
C GLY A 551 -16.56 -21.28 -5.62
N GLU A 552 -17.87 -21.01 -5.64
CA GLU A 552 -18.56 -20.41 -6.80
C GLU A 552 -18.07 -18.97 -7.07
N LEU A 553 -17.81 -18.18 -6.02
CA LEU A 553 -17.28 -16.84 -6.18
C LEU A 553 -15.88 -16.86 -6.79
N ILE A 554 -15.01 -17.75 -6.31
CA ILE A 554 -13.66 -17.93 -6.85
C ILE A 554 -13.71 -18.42 -8.30
N ALA A 555 -14.58 -19.41 -8.62
CA ALA A 555 -14.78 -19.91 -9.98
C ALA A 555 -15.21 -18.78 -10.93
N LYS A 556 -16.17 -17.93 -10.51
CA LYS A 556 -16.63 -16.77 -11.29
C LYS A 556 -15.51 -15.74 -11.49
N MET A 557 -14.66 -15.50 -10.51
CA MET A 557 -13.51 -14.59 -10.63
C MET A 557 -12.44 -15.13 -11.60
N GLN A 558 -12.31 -16.43 -11.67
CA GLN A 558 -11.35 -17.11 -12.54
C GLN A 558 -11.90 -17.42 -13.95
N GLY A 559 -13.19 -17.19 -14.19
CA GLY A 559 -13.87 -17.60 -15.45
C GLY A 559 -13.95 -19.12 -15.62
N ALA A 560 -13.86 -19.87 -14.51
CA ALA A 560 -13.93 -21.33 -14.52
C ALA A 560 -15.38 -21.82 -14.37
N GLU A 561 -15.77 -22.83 -15.15
CA GLU A 561 -17.10 -23.45 -15.06
C GLU A 561 -17.17 -24.58 -14.01
N ASN A 562 -16.05 -24.97 -13.43
CA ASN A 562 -15.96 -26.09 -12.49
C ASN A 562 -16.16 -25.67 -11.02
N GLU A 563 -16.86 -26.51 -10.27
CA GLU A 563 -17.06 -26.35 -8.83
C GLU A 563 -15.75 -26.56 -8.06
N ILE A 564 -15.44 -25.61 -7.15
CA ILE A 564 -14.23 -25.64 -6.33
C ILE A 564 -14.54 -26.25 -4.96
N GLY A 565 -13.80 -27.28 -4.59
CA GLY A 565 -13.97 -27.99 -3.31
C GLY A 565 -13.34 -27.24 -2.14
N THR A 566 -13.84 -27.49 -0.91
CA THR A 566 -13.39 -26.84 0.32
C THR A 566 -11.92 -27.09 0.70
N ASN A 567 -11.34 -28.20 0.25
CA ASN A 567 -9.93 -28.53 0.50
C ASN A 567 -8.96 -27.96 -0.55
N ALA A 568 -9.47 -27.26 -1.57
CA ALA A 568 -8.62 -26.64 -2.58
C ALA A 568 -7.75 -25.54 -1.95
N ASN A 569 -6.45 -25.58 -2.23
CA ASN A 569 -5.50 -24.59 -1.76
C ASN A 569 -5.56 -23.35 -2.65
N LEU A 570 -5.63 -22.17 -2.02
CA LEU A 570 -5.80 -20.88 -2.72
C LEU A 570 -4.62 -20.57 -3.64
N GLU A 571 -3.42 -20.96 -3.28
CA GLU A 571 -2.19 -20.67 -4.01
C GLU A 571 -1.80 -21.79 -4.98
N SER A 572 -1.73 -23.06 -4.48
CA SER A 572 -1.27 -24.18 -5.29
C SER A 572 -2.32 -24.74 -6.24
N ASP A 573 -3.59 -24.78 -5.84
CA ASP A 573 -4.65 -25.44 -6.60
C ASP A 573 -5.50 -24.42 -7.41
N LEU A 574 -5.74 -23.26 -6.80
CA LEU A 574 -6.55 -22.18 -7.40
C LEU A 574 -5.69 -21.06 -7.98
N HIS A 575 -4.37 -21.14 -7.84
CA HIS A 575 -3.40 -20.25 -8.46
C HIS A 575 -3.65 -18.76 -8.20
N LEU A 576 -4.21 -18.42 -7.01
CA LEU A 576 -4.50 -17.03 -6.66
C LEU A 576 -3.22 -16.27 -6.32
N SER A 577 -2.95 -15.22 -7.08
CA SER A 577 -1.87 -14.28 -6.79
C SER A 577 -2.18 -13.43 -5.55
N SER A 578 -1.18 -12.73 -5.00
CA SER A 578 -1.39 -11.77 -3.92
C SER A 578 -2.45 -10.73 -4.29
N LEU A 579 -2.46 -10.29 -5.55
CA LEU A 579 -3.45 -9.33 -6.04
C LEU A 579 -4.84 -9.97 -6.18
N ASP A 580 -4.92 -11.22 -6.68
CA ASP A 580 -6.18 -11.96 -6.77
C ASP A 580 -6.75 -12.24 -5.38
N ARG A 581 -5.90 -12.50 -4.39
CA ARG A 581 -6.30 -12.66 -2.98
C ARG A 581 -6.87 -11.35 -2.41
N VAL A 582 -6.29 -10.20 -2.73
CA VAL A 582 -6.84 -8.89 -2.34
C VAL A 582 -8.20 -8.63 -3.01
N GLU A 583 -8.33 -9.00 -4.28
CA GLU A 583 -9.60 -8.91 -5.00
C GLU A 583 -10.66 -9.85 -4.39
N LEU A 584 -10.26 -11.10 -4.08
CA LEU A 584 -11.11 -12.08 -3.40
C LEU A 584 -11.55 -11.59 -2.03
N LEU A 585 -10.66 -11.00 -1.24
CA LEU A 585 -11.00 -10.39 0.04
C LEU A 585 -12.11 -9.34 -0.13
N GLY A 586 -11.94 -8.41 -1.07
CA GLY A 586 -12.94 -7.39 -1.35
C GLY A 586 -14.26 -7.98 -1.86
N ALA A 587 -14.21 -9.01 -2.70
CA ALA A 587 -15.40 -9.67 -3.22
C ALA A 587 -16.16 -10.46 -2.13
N LEU A 588 -15.45 -11.07 -1.18
CA LEU A 588 -16.05 -11.75 -0.02
C LEU A 588 -16.70 -10.75 0.94
N GLU A 589 -16.00 -9.66 1.26
CA GLU A 589 -16.55 -8.58 2.08
C GLU A 589 -17.82 -8.01 1.46
N ASP A 590 -17.84 -7.83 0.13
CA ASP A 590 -19.02 -7.32 -0.60
C ASP A 590 -20.16 -8.35 -0.65
N ARG A 591 -19.89 -9.63 -0.96
CA ARG A 591 -20.93 -10.66 -1.13
C ARG A 591 -21.57 -11.06 0.20
N TYR A 592 -20.75 -11.22 1.24
CA TYR A 592 -21.22 -11.70 2.55
C TYR A 592 -21.47 -10.56 3.52
N GLN A 593 -21.20 -9.31 3.13
CA GLN A 593 -21.32 -8.12 3.96
C GLN A 593 -20.64 -8.30 5.33
N VAL A 594 -19.40 -8.76 5.29
CA VAL A 594 -18.52 -9.01 6.44
C VAL A 594 -17.25 -8.15 6.36
N ASP A 595 -16.67 -7.85 7.51
CA ASP A 595 -15.34 -7.22 7.61
C ASP A 595 -14.32 -8.30 7.97
N LEU A 596 -13.44 -8.64 7.04
CA LEU A 596 -12.44 -9.68 7.18
C LEU A 596 -11.10 -9.10 7.65
N ASN A 597 -10.48 -9.74 8.64
CA ASN A 597 -9.16 -9.35 9.10
C ASN A 597 -8.11 -9.74 8.05
N GLU A 598 -7.41 -8.75 7.48
CA GLU A 598 -6.40 -8.94 6.43
C GLU A 598 -5.28 -9.88 6.85
N THR A 599 -4.80 -9.79 8.09
CA THR A 599 -3.72 -10.65 8.61
C THR A 599 -4.19 -12.11 8.69
N ARG A 600 -5.41 -12.35 9.18
CA ARG A 600 -6.01 -13.71 9.21
C ARG A 600 -6.28 -14.21 7.80
N PHE A 601 -6.79 -13.36 6.92
CA PHE A 601 -7.02 -13.72 5.52
C PHE A 601 -5.70 -14.07 4.80
N ALA A 602 -4.63 -13.32 5.04
CA ALA A 602 -3.31 -13.63 4.47
C ALA A 602 -2.76 -15.00 4.92
N ALA A 603 -3.11 -15.45 6.12
CA ALA A 603 -2.70 -16.74 6.67
C ALA A 603 -3.54 -17.94 6.15
N VAL A 604 -4.71 -17.67 5.55
CA VAL A 604 -5.61 -18.72 5.00
C VAL A 604 -4.97 -19.38 3.79
N ARG A 605 -4.98 -20.71 3.77
CA ARG A 605 -4.41 -21.50 2.68
C ARG A 605 -5.45 -22.25 1.85
N THR A 606 -6.60 -22.61 2.42
CA THR A 606 -7.63 -23.42 1.74
C THR A 606 -8.97 -22.72 1.69
N VAL A 607 -9.83 -23.15 0.75
CA VAL A 607 -11.21 -22.63 0.63
C VAL A 607 -12.02 -22.91 1.91
N GLY A 608 -11.84 -24.07 2.55
CA GLY A 608 -12.52 -24.41 3.81
C GLY A 608 -12.12 -23.52 4.97
N GLU A 609 -10.82 -23.18 5.10
CA GLU A 609 -10.34 -22.19 6.06
C GLU A 609 -10.94 -20.80 5.76
N LEU A 610 -11.05 -20.45 4.49
CA LEU A 610 -11.67 -19.21 4.04
C LEU A 610 -13.17 -19.17 4.38
N GLU A 611 -13.90 -20.28 4.16
CA GLU A 611 -15.31 -20.42 4.57
C GLU A 611 -15.48 -20.26 6.09
N SER A 612 -14.57 -20.84 6.86
CA SER A 612 -14.57 -20.70 8.30
C SER A 612 -14.31 -19.26 8.73
N LEU A 613 -13.33 -18.59 8.08
CA LEU A 613 -13.03 -17.19 8.34
C LEU A 613 -14.24 -16.28 8.04
N VAL A 614 -14.94 -16.50 6.93
CA VAL A 614 -16.14 -15.75 6.54
C VAL A 614 -17.31 -16.04 7.47
N ARG A 615 -17.48 -17.30 7.90
CA ARG A 615 -18.53 -17.71 8.84
C ARG A 615 -18.32 -17.10 10.22
N ASP A 616 -17.09 -17.02 10.68
CA ASP A 616 -16.70 -16.43 11.95
C ASP A 616 -16.64 -14.91 11.90
N ALA A 617 -16.65 -14.34 10.69
CA ALA A 617 -16.65 -12.90 10.50
C ALA A 617 -17.97 -12.28 10.93
N SER A 618 -17.88 -11.14 11.56
CA SER A 618 -19.08 -10.39 11.94
C SER A 618 -19.67 -9.66 10.74
N PRO A 619 -21.00 -9.67 10.54
CA PRO A 619 -21.62 -8.95 9.45
C PRO A 619 -21.34 -7.44 9.56
N VAL A 620 -21.02 -6.80 8.44
CA VAL A 620 -20.94 -5.34 8.35
C VAL A 620 -22.32 -4.77 8.59
N ARG A 621 -22.60 -4.37 9.81
CA ARG A 621 -23.82 -3.66 10.16
C ARG A 621 -23.50 -2.22 10.45
N THR A 622 -24.15 -1.34 9.72
CA THR A 622 -24.27 0.11 9.92
C THR A 622 -23.05 0.95 9.52
N GLU A 623 -23.22 1.77 8.48
CA GLU A 623 -22.36 2.93 8.26
C GLU A 623 -22.45 3.86 9.47
N PHE A 624 -21.44 3.85 10.33
CA PHE A 624 -21.35 4.80 11.43
C PHE A 624 -21.06 6.21 10.88
N VAL A 625 -21.72 7.20 11.44
CA VAL A 625 -21.45 8.60 11.12
C VAL A 625 -20.43 9.16 12.11
N PHE A 626 -19.28 9.56 11.58
CA PHE A 626 -18.20 10.14 12.37
C PHE A 626 -18.40 11.64 12.54
N PRO A 627 -18.48 12.17 13.79
CA PRO A 627 -18.86 13.56 14.05
C PRO A 627 -17.66 14.53 13.92
N GLU A 628 -17.23 14.83 12.69
CA GLU A 628 -16.14 15.79 12.45
C GLU A 628 -16.43 17.21 12.95
N TRP A 629 -17.71 17.59 13.07
CA TRP A 629 -18.13 18.90 13.56
C TRP A 629 -17.71 19.13 15.02
N ALA A 630 -17.56 18.06 15.80
CA ALA A 630 -17.22 18.13 17.22
C ALA A 630 -15.79 18.66 17.47
N GLN A 631 -14.90 18.64 16.47
CA GLN A 631 -13.53 19.15 16.54
C GLN A 631 -13.41 20.57 15.98
N ARG A 632 -14.47 21.15 15.43
CA ARG A 632 -14.44 22.50 14.83
C ARG A 632 -14.79 23.60 15.84
N TRP A 633 -14.29 24.78 15.57
CA TRP A 633 -14.77 26.00 16.23
C TRP A 633 -16.25 26.22 15.84
N PRO A 634 -17.18 26.64 16.74
CA PRO A 634 -16.99 27.02 18.14
C PRO A 634 -17.11 25.86 19.17
N VAL A 635 -17.39 24.60 18.75
CA VAL A 635 -17.70 23.49 19.66
C VAL A 635 -16.53 23.22 20.64
N THR A 636 -15.30 23.32 20.16
CA THR A 636 -14.10 23.15 21.00
C THR A 636 -14.02 24.16 22.13
N TRP A 637 -14.41 25.42 21.91
CA TRP A 637 -14.46 26.46 22.92
C TRP A 637 -15.60 26.25 23.92
N ILE A 638 -16.79 25.90 23.42
CA ILE A 638 -17.94 25.56 24.28
C ILE A 638 -17.57 24.38 25.20
N ARG A 639 -16.90 23.36 24.67
CA ARG A 639 -16.41 22.22 25.44
C ARG A 639 -15.46 22.64 26.55
N ALA A 640 -14.47 23.49 26.25
CA ALA A 640 -13.52 24.00 27.24
C ALA A 640 -14.24 24.80 28.33
N LEU A 641 -15.17 25.69 27.95
CA LEU A 641 -15.96 26.50 28.89
C LEU A 641 -16.79 25.60 29.82
N VAL A 642 -17.53 24.66 29.28
CA VAL A 642 -18.35 23.71 30.06
C VAL A 642 -17.47 22.85 30.97
N TYR A 643 -16.32 22.42 30.49
CA TYR A 643 -15.38 21.66 31.30
C TYR A 643 -14.98 22.47 32.59
N TYR A 644 -14.52 23.69 32.43
CA TYR A 644 -14.04 24.48 33.58
C TYR A 644 -15.14 25.03 34.46
N LEU A 645 -16.33 25.33 33.93
CA LEU A 645 -17.44 25.87 34.71
C LEU A 645 -18.28 24.79 35.40
N LEU A 646 -18.38 23.59 34.80
CA LEU A 646 -19.29 22.55 35.31
C LEU A 646 -18.58 21.23 35.61
N ALA A 647 -17.88 20.63 34.59
CA ALA A 647 -17.36 19.28 34.76
C ALA A 647 -16.20 19.19 35.74
N TRP A 648 -15.25 20.10 35.68
CA TRP A 648 -14.11 20.09 36.58
C TRP A 648 -14.52 20.39 38.05
N PRO A 649 -15.32 21.43 38.40
CA PRO A 649 -15.82 21.63 39.77
C PRO A 649 -16.64 20.44 40.29
N ALA A 650 -17.53 19.88 39.45
CA ALA A 650 -18.30 18.69 39.84
C ALA A 650 -17.39 17.48 40.12
N THR A 651 -16.37 17.24 39.31
CA THR A 651 -15.38 16.16 39.54
C THR A 651 -14.60 16.39 40.84
N GLN A 652 -14.19 17.60 41.12
CA GLN A 652 -13.48 17.94 42.39
C GLN A 652 -14.39 17.77 43.62
N LEU A 653 -15.64 18.18 43.50
CA LEU A 653 -16.60 18.09 44.63
C LEU A 653 -16.96 16.62 44.93
N MET A 654 -17.16 15.82 43.85
CA MET A 654 -17.61 14.41 43.99
C MET A 654 -16.50 13.44 44.37
N ALA A 655 -15.27 13.64 43.89
CA ALA A 655 -14.25 12.60 43.93
C ALA A 655 -12.86 13.08 44.34
N HIS A 656 -12.58 14.35 44.29
CA HIS A 656 -11.26 14.95 44.59
C HIS A 656 -10.06 14.07 44.14
N PRO A 657 -9.92 13.78 42.82
CA PRO A 657 -9.01 12.76 42.33
C PRO A 657 -7.55 13.11 42.65
N ARG A 658 -6.84 12.17 43.29
CA ARG A 658 -5.38 12.25 43.48
C ARG A 658 -4.72 11.64 42.25
N VAL A 659 -3.76 12.36 41.66
CA VAL A 659 -3.11 11.94 40.40
C VAL A 659 -1.63 11.73 40.62
N ASP A 660 -1.19 10.50 40.38
CA ASP A 660 0.21 10.09 40.36
C ASP A 660 0.72 9.89 38.95
N GLY A 661 2.01 10.08 38.71
CA GLY A 661 2.65 9.78 37.43
C GLY A 661 2.49 10.86 36.35
N ARG A 662 1.96 12.05 36.63
CA ARG A 662 1.93 13.17 35.65
C ARG A 662 3.29 13.49 35.03
N GLY A 663 4.38 13.25 35.79
CA GLY A 663 5.75 13.43 35.33
C GLY A 663 6.10 12.57 34.13
N ASN A 664 5.49 11.39 33.98
CA ASN A 664 5.74 10.46 32.90
C ASN A 664 5.35 11.04 31.52
N LEU A 665 4.50 12.06 31.51
CA LEU A 665 4.08 12.73 30.27
C LEU A 665 4.96 13.96 29.94
N ARG A 666 5.96 14.29 30.76
CA ARG A 666 6.92 15.38 30.48
C ARG A 666 7.80 14.92 29.28
N GLY A 667 7.90 15.78 28.26
CA GLY A 667 8.70 15.48 27.06
C GLY A 667 7.99 14.70 25.98
N VAL A 668 6.83 14.07 26.24
CA VAL A 668 6.04 13.42 25.20
C VAL A 668 5.51 14.47 24.21
N LYS A 669 5.93 14.39 22.96
CA LYS A 669 5.48 15.30 21.88
C LYS A 669 4.34 14.65 21.10
N GLY A 670 3.33 15.44 20.70
CA GLY A 670 2.22 14.98 19.85
C GLY A 670 1.09 14.29 20.63
N PRO A 671 0.13 13.70 19.89
CA PRO A 671 -1.00 12.97 20.46
C PRO A 671 -0.56 11.64 21.09
N VAL A 672 -1.38 11.13 22.01
CA VAL A 672 -1.17 9.85 22.68
C VAL A 672 -2.45 9.02 22.62
N LEU A 673 -2.30 7.70 22.64
CA LEU A 673 -3.39 6.76 22.88
C LEU A 673 -3.45 6.48 24.39
N VAL A 674 -4.48 6.98 25.06
CA VAL A 674 -4.72 6.72 26.48
C VAL A 674 -5.57 5.47 26.60
N ILE A 675 -5.13 4.49 27.36
CA ILE A 675 -5.91 3.30 27.70
C ILE A 675 -6.16 3.26 29.20
N SER A 676 -7.40 2.96 29.59
CA SER A 676 -7.79 2.94 31.00
C SER A 676 -8.78 1.81 31.28
N ASN A 677 -8.82 1.33 32.53
CA ASN A 677 -9.91 0.49 33.02
C ASN A 677 -11.24 1.27 33.02
N HIS A 678 -12.36 0.56 32.91
CA HIS A 678 -13.70 1.18 32.82
C HIS A 678 -14.61 0.70 33.96
N VAL A 679 -14.80 1.57 34.94
CA VAL A 679 -15.53 1.24 36.16
C VAL A 679 -16.93 1.90 36.19
N ILE A 680 -16.99 3.20 35.87
CA ILE A 680 -18.22 3.98 35.89
C ILE A 680 -18.29 4.94 34.68
N TYR A 681 -19.48 5.45 34.35
CA TYR A 681 -19.64 6.42 33.25
C TYR A 681 -18.91 7.76 33.47
N LEU A 682 -18.47 8.06 34.71
CA LEU A 682 -17.73 9.28 35.05
C LEU A 682 -16.21 9.15 34.84
N ASP A 683 -15.68 7.98 34.47
CA ASP A 683 -14.24 7.74 34.30
C ASP A 683 -13.60 8.72 33.32
N VAL A 684 -14.33 9.12 32.28
CA VAL A 684 -13.86 10.14 31.33
C VAL A 684 -13.54 11.46 32.06
N GLY A 685 -14.36 11.84 33.05
CA GLY A 685 -14.12 13.04 33.87
C GLY A 685 -12.82 12.95 34.69
N PHE A 686 -12.53 11.77 35.27
CA PHE A 686 -11.31 11.51 36.03
C PHE A 686 -10.07 11.51 35.15
N VAL A 687 -10.17 10.89 33.96
CA VAL A 687 -9.08 10.94 32.97
C VAL A 687 -8.80 12.39 32.53
N LEU A 688 -9.84 13.15 32.22
CA LEU A 688 -9.68 14.57 31.87
C LEU A 688 -9.06 15.38 33.00
N ALA A 689 -9.43 15.14 34.28
CA ALA A 689 -8.84 15.80 35.43
C ALA A 689 -7.35 15.42 35.65
N ALA A 690 -7.00 14.17 35.31
CA ALA A 690 -5.64 13.64 35.48
C ALA A 690 -4.66 14.15 34.39
N LEU A 691 -5.11 14.29 33.18
CA LEU A 691 -4.24 14.64 32.04
C LEU A 691 -3.78 16.09 32.08
N PRO A 692 -2.53 16.40 31.67
CA PRO A 692 -2.05 17.77 31.43
C PRO A 692 -2.94 18.50 30.39
N MET A 693 -3.01 19.85 30.53
CA MET A 693 -3.86 20.72 29.71
C MET A 693 -3.73 20.45 28.20
N ARG A 694 -2.52 20.24 27.68
CA ARG A 694 -2.24 20.00 26.26
C ARG A 694 -2.92 18.75 25.70
N PHE A 695 -3.07 17.67 26.50
CA PHE A 695 -3.78 16.44 26.11
C PHE A 695 -5.27 16.55 26.41
N ARG A 696 -5.65 17.13 27.52
CA ARG A 696 -7.04 17.33 27.97
C ARG A 696 -7.89 18.05 26.95
N HIS A 697 -7.39 19.19 26.42
CA HIS A 697 -8.15 19.99 25.44
C HIS A 697 -8.28 19.34 24.06
N ARG A 698 -7.43 18.36 23.76
CA ARG A 698 -7.40 17.63 22.51
C ARG A 698 -7.53 16.13 22.77
N LEU A 699 -8.59 15.74 23.49
CA LEU A 699 -8.93 14.33 23.72
C LEU A 699 -10.19 13.97 22.95
N ALA A 700 -10.17 12.84 22.29
CA ALA A 700 -11.32 12.18 21.69
C ALA A 700 -11.57 10.85 22.38
N VAL A 701 -12.80 10.51 22.65
CA VAL A 701 -13.17 9.34 23.44
C VAL A 701 -13.86 8.31 22.54
N ALA A 702 -13.36 7.10 22.51
CA ALA A 702 -14.03 6.00 21.84
C ALA A 702 -15.24 5.52 22.66
N MET A 703 -16.40 5.39 22.03
CA MET A 703 -17.62 4.89 22.65
C MET A 703 -18.24 3.79 21.76
N GLY A 704 -18.94 2.83 22.35
CA GLY A 704 -19.61 1.77 21.60
C GLY A 704 -20.47 2.32 20.46
N GLY A 705 -20.13 1.96 19.21
CA GLY A 705 -20.74 2.53 18.01
C GLY A 705 -22.23 2.28 17.93
N GLU A 706 -22.66 1.10 18.33
CA GLU A 706 -24.07 0.69 18.34
C GLU A 706 -24.91 1.59 19.25
N ARG A 707 -24.37 1.92 20.43
CA ARG A 707 -25.06 2.81 21.38
C ARG A 707 -25.12 4.25 20.87
N LEU A 708 -24.05 4.72 20.26
CA LEU A 708 -23.99 6.07 19.70
C LEU A 708 -24.96 6.23 18.52
N GLU A 709 -25.09 5.20 17.67
CA GLU A 709 -26.05 5.19 16.56
C GLU A 709 -27.51 5.11 17.05
N GLU A 710 -27.79 4.31 18.09
CA GLU A 710 -29.12 4.26 18.74
C GLU A 710 -29.54 5.62 19.30
N MET A 711 -28.60 6.35 19.92
CA MET A 711 -28.87 7.73 20.39
C MET A 711 -29.13 8.67 19.19
N ARG A 712 -28.40 8.55 18.11
CA ARG A 712 -28.53 9.38 16.90
C ARG A 712 -29.81 9.09 16.14
N ARG A 713 -30.14 7.81 15.97
CA ARG A 713 -31.32 7.30 15.27
C ARG A 713 -32.12 6.36 16.19
N PRO A 714 -32.80 6.89 17.20
CA PRO A 714 -33.59 6.05 18.11
C PRO A 714 -34.70 5.31 17.36
N PRO A 715 -35.04 4.07 17.78
CA PRO A 715 -36.05 3.23 17.17
C PRO A 715 -37.39 3.98 16.98
N ALA A 716 -38.05 3.72 15.85
CA ALA A 716 -39.30 4.39 15.52
C ALA A 716 -40.43 4.07 16.51
N GLU A 717 -40.37 2.94 17.20
CA GLU A 717 -41.30 2.41 18.18
C GLU A 717 -41.31 3.21 19.50
N TRP A 718 -40.25 3.99 19.75
CA TRP A 718 -40.15 4.76 20.99
C TRP A 718 -41.03 6.03 20.93
N PRO A 719 -41.62 6.49 22.09
CA PRO A 719 -42.33 7.73 22.16
C PRO A 719 -41.52 8.92 21.66
N LEU A 720 -42.15 9.88 20.99
CA LEU A 720 -41.49 11.06 20.40
C LEU A 720 -40.62 11.81 21.39
N ALA A 721 -41.10 12.00 22.64
CA ALA A 721 -40.36 12.67 23.69
C ALA A 721 -39.04 11.93 24.04
N ARG A 722 -39.08 10.58 24.13
CA ARG A 722 -37.89 9.74 24.36
C ARG A 722 -36.93 9.80 23.20
N ARG A 723 -37.41 9.77 21.96
CA ARG A 723 -36.58 9.89 20.74
C ARG A 723 -35.89 11.24 20.70
N TRP A 724 -36.59 12.33 21.04
CA TRP A 724 -36.00 13.66 21.12
C TRP A 724 -34.94 13.75 22.21
N LEU A 725 -35.17 13.17 23.39
CA LEU A 725 -34.26 13.15 24.51
C LEU A 725 -32.96 12.38 24.17
N GLU A 726 -33.05 11.21 23.49
CA GLU A 726 -31.85 10.44 23.08
C GLU A 726 -31.04 11.20 22.02
N ARG A 727 -31.69 11.88 21.07
CA ARG A 727 -30.96 12.75 20.12
C ARG A 727 -30.28 13.91 20.83
N LEU A 728 -30.93 14.54 21.80
CA LEU A 728 -30.29 15.59 22.60
C LEU A 728 -29.08 15.05 23.35
N LYS A 729 -29.17 13.87 23.97
CA LYS A 729 -28.06 13.17 24.62
C LYS A 729 -26.93 12.93 23.64
N TYR A 730 -27.18 12.47 22.39
CA TYR A 730 -26.18 12.31 21.36
C TYR A 730 -25.38 13.59 21.13
N TYR A 731 -26.08 14.71 20.88
CA TYR A 731 -25.40 15.98 20.63
C TYR A 731 -24.63 16.49 21.85
N LEU A 732 -25.16 16.30 23.05
CA LEU A 732 -24.46 16.68 24.29
C LEU A 732 -23.20 15.83 24.51
N VAL A 733 -23.28 14.51 24.40
CA VAL A 733 -22.14 13.60 24.64
C VAL A 733 -21.05 13.85 23.59
N VAL A 734 -21.42 13.98 22.31
CA VAL A 734 -20.47 14.26 21.23
C VAL A 734 -19.84 15.65 21.39
N SER A 735 -20.61 16.67 21.73
CA SER A 735 -20.08 18.03 21.93
C SER A 735 -19.12 18.11 23.10
N LEU A 736 -19.51 17.56 24.26
CA LEU A 736 -18.80 17.75 25.52
C LEU A 736 -17.58 16.84 25.67
N PHE A 737 -17.66 15.60 25.15
CA PHE A 737 -16.59 14.61 25.33
C PHE A 737 -15.86 14.27 24.02
N ASN A 738 -16.25 14.87 22.88
CA ASN A 738 -15.65 14.57 21.58
C ASN A 738 -15.67 13.06 21.28
N VAL A 739 -16.85 12.46 21.45
CA VAL A 739 -17.02 11.01 21.31
C VAL A 739 -17.12 10.61 19.84
N PHE A 740 -16.50 9.50 19.49
CA PHE A 740 -16.63 8.88 18.17
C PHE A 740 -16.99 7.38 18.31
N PRO A 741 -17.67 6.80 17.30
CA PRO A 741 -18.10 5.41 17.36
C PRO A 741 -16.94 4.44 17.25
N LEU A 742 -16.88 3.47 18.18
CA LEU A 742 -16.02 2.30 18.10
C LEU A 742 -16.90 1.06 18.26
N PRO A 743 -17.16 0.28 17.19
CA PRO A 743 -18.03 -0.89 17.26
C PRO A 743 -17.44 -1.99 18.15
N LYS A 744 -18.31 -2.84 18.71
CA LYS A 744 -17.89 -3.95 19.57
C LYS A 744 -17.59 -5.24 18.80
N LYS A 745 -18.17 -5.42 17.60
CA LYS A 745 -18.11 -6.69 16.85
C LYS A 745 -17.58 -6.58 15.43
N SER A 746 -17.90 -5.51 14.69
CA SER A 746 -17.51 -5.35 13.27
C SER A 746 -17.46 -3.89 12.87
N GLY A 747 -16.80 -3.56 11.76
CA GLY A 747 -16.66 -2.19 11.26
C GLY A 747 -15.53 -1.39 11.93
N PHE A 748 -14.53 -2.06 12.47
CA PHE A 748 -13.40 -1.41 13.17
C PHE A 748 -12.56 -0.52 12.27
N ARG A 749 -12.40 -0.89 10.98
CA ARG A 749 -11.53 -0.17 10.05
C ARG A 749 -11.84 1.31 9.95
N GLU A 750 -13.11 1.67 9.76
CA GLU A 750 -13.51 3.07 9.65
C GLU A 750 -13.31 3.83 10.95
N SER A 751 -13.58 3.21 12.10
CA SER A 751 -13.36 3.78 13.41
C SER A 751 -11.87 4.00 13.71
N PHE A 752 -11.03 3.03 13.38
CA PHE A 752 -9.57 3.14 13.55
C PHE A 752 -8.98 4.18 12.60
N ARG A 753 -9.50 4.25 11.37
CA ARG A 753 -9.15 5.29 10.41
C ARG A 753 -9.50 6.68 10.92
N PHE A 754 -10.71 6.85 11.46
CA PHE A 754 -11.11 8.13 12.07
C PHE A 754 -10.24 8.48 13.28
N ALA A 755 -9.88 7.49 14.10
CA ALA A 755 -8.90 7.66 15.18
C ALA A 755 -7.53 8.14 14.65
N GLY A 756 -7.06 7.58 13.53
CA GLY A 756 -5.85 8.03 12.84
C GLY A 756 -5.96 9.47 12.37
N ASP A 757 -7.06 9.83 11.71
CA ASP A 757 -7.33 11.21 11.26
C ASP A 757 -7.39 12.20 12.42
N LEU A 758 -7.93 11.78 13.58
CA LEU A 758 -7.89 12.58 14.81
C LEU A 758 -6.46 12.77 15.32
N ALA A 759 -5.68 11.70 15.37
CA ALA A 759 -4.28 11.77 15.78
C ALA A 759 -3.45 12.68 14.85
N ASP A 760 -3.68 12.65 13.54
CA ASP A 760 -3.05 13.51 12.53
C ASP A 760 -3.38 14.99 12.74
N ARG A 761 -4.58 15.29 13.25
CA ARG A 761 -5.01 16.63 13.65
C ARG A 761 -4.51 17.03 15.06
N GLY A 762 -3.70 16.19 15.71
CA GLY A 762 -3.12 16.42 17.04
C GLY A 762 -4.06 16.12 18.19
N TRP A 763 -5.12 15.30 17.97
CA TRP A 763 -6.02 14.84 19.03
C TRP A 763 -5.49 13.56 19.65
N SER A 764 -5.43 13.48 20.96
CA SER A 764 -5.20 12.24 21.72
C SER A 764 -6.49 11.41 21.75
N ILE A 765 -6.36 10.11 21.90
CA ILE A 765 -7.48 9.18 21.85
C ILE A 765 -7.57 8.45 23.18
N LEU A 766 -8.77 8.36 23.75
CA LEU A 766 -9.05 7.56 24.94
C LEU A 766 -9.87 6.33 24.54
N VAL A 767 -9.38 5.17 24.94
CA VAL A 767 -10.07 3.89 24.75
C VAL A 767 -10.15 3.15 26.09
N PHE A 768 -11.30 2.51 26.32
CA PHE A 768 -11.49 1.55 27.40
C PHE A 768 -11.49 0.14 26.81
N PRO A 769 -10.35 -0.58 26.89
CA PRO A 769 -10.15 -1.82 26.11
C PRO A 769 -10.98 -3.01 26.62
N GLU A 770 -11.55 -2.93 27.81
CA GLU A 770 -12.50 -3.90 28.37
C GLU A 770 -13.80 -3.95 27.53
N GLY A 771 -14.18 -2.82 26.92
CA GLY A 771 -15.34 -2.67 26.06
C GLY A 771 -16.67 -2.51 26.79
N ASP A 772 -16.75 -2.83 28.08
CA ASP A 772 -17.90 -2.68 28.96
C ASP A 772 -17.45 -2.27 30.36
N LEU A 773 -18.41 -1.78 31.19
CA LEU A 773 -18.14 -1.45 32.59
C LEU A 773 -17.86 -2.74 33.38
N THR A 774 -16.82 -2.74 34.22
CA THR A 774 -16.54 -3.88 35.10
C THR A 774 -17.75 -4.20 35.99
N PRO A 775 -18.15 -5.47 36.11
CA PRO A 775 -19.26 -5.85 36.98
C PRO A 775 -18.88 -5.89 38.45
N ASP A 776 -17.61 -6.19 38.79
CA ASP A 776 -17.10 -6.48 40.13
C ASP A 776 -15.95 -5.59 40.60
N GLY A 777 -15.63 -4.55 39.84
CA GLY A 777 -14.53 -3.63 40.11
C GLY A 777 -13.13 -4.15 39.75
N LYS A 778 -13.02 -5.38 39.26
CA LYS A 778 -11.76 -5.96 38.80
C LYS A 778 -11.51 -5.59 37.34
N LEU A 779 -10.23 -5.51 36.99
CA LEU A 779 -9.80 -5.32 35.59
C LEU A 779 -10.26 -6.52 34.77
N GLN A 780 -10.98 -6.24 33.68
CA GLN A 780 -11.40 -7.29 32.73
C GLN A 780 -10.35 -7.47 31.64
N PRO A 781 -10.31 -8.64 30.97
CA PRO A 781 -9.38 -8.89 29.86
C PRO A 781 -9.53 -7.87 28.74
N PHE A 782 -8.40 -7.42 28.20
CA PHE A 782 -8.37 -6.46 27.10
C PHE A 782 -8.66 -7.14 25.77
N ARG A 783 -9.49 -6.52 24.95
CA ARG A 783 -9.83 -7.04 23.62
C ARG A 783 -8.65 -6.83 22.65
N ALA A 784 -8.37 -7.80 21.78
CA ALA A 784 -7.30 -7.74 20.77
C ALA A 784 -7.37 -6.50 19.87
N GLY A 785 -8.57 -5.92 19.68
CA GLY A 785 -8.76 -4.69 18.91
C GLY A 785 -7.96 -3.48 19.42
N VAL A 786 -7.65 -3.40 20.74
CA VAL A 786 -6.79 -2.32 21.24
C VAL A 786 -5.34 -2.52 20.83
N GLY A 787 -4.87 -3.77 20.75
CA GLY A 787 -3.53 -4.08 20.24
C GLY A 787 -3.39 -3.70 18.77
N LEU A 788 -4.39 -4.04 17.95
CA LEU A 788 -4.43 -3.64 16.55
C LEU A 788 -4.43 -2.10 16.39
N LEU A 789 -5.21 -1.41 17.22
CA LEU A 789 -5.24 0.06 17.21
C LEU A 789 -3.89 0.66 17.62
N ALA A 790 -3.28 0.16 18.69
CA ALA A 790 -2.02 0.65 19.22
C ALA A 790 -0.85 0.48 18.24
N GLY A 791 -0.74 -0.71 17.60
CA GLY A 791 0.31 -1.00 16.61
C GLY A 791 0.19 -0.13 15.36
N ASN A 792 -1.04 0.11 14.89
CA ASN A 792 -1.27 0.84 13.63
C ASN A 792 -1.41 2.36 13.77
N LEU A 793 -1.69 2.89 14.96
CA LEU A 793 -1.70 4.34 15.19
C LEU A 793 -0.29 4.94 15.28
N LYS A 794 0.73 4.15 15.60
CA LYS A 794 2.13 4.61 15.73
C LYS A 794 2.28 5.89 16.57
N ILE A 795 1.55 5.96 17.68
CA ILE A 795 1.64 7.02 18.69
C ILE A 795 1.91 6.40 20.06
N PRO A 796 2.54 7.15 21.00
CA PRO A 796 2.79 6.62 22.33
C PRO A 796 1.50 6.19 23.02
N VAL A 797 1.48 4.99 23.60
CA VAL A 797 0.37 4.46 24.38
C VAL A 797 0.60 4.73 25.86
N VAL A 798 -0.33 5.40 26.49
CA VAL A 798 -0.25 5.79 27.90
C VAL A 798 -1.22 4.91 28.70
N PRO A 799 -0.72 3.93 29.46
CA PRO A 799 -1.57 3.17 30.36
C PRO A 799 -1.97 4.04 31.55
N LEU A 800 -3.25 4.01 31.90
CA LEU A 800 -3.84 4.77 32.99
C LEU A 800 -4.74 3.83 33.80
N ARG A 801 -4.71 3.98 35.13
CA ARG A 801 -5.58 3.21 36.01
C ARG A 801 -6.34 4.12 36.96
N ILE A 802 -7.62 3.83 37.13
CA ILE A 802 -8.53 4.50 38.05
C ILE A 802 -8.89 3.50 39.14
N ASP A 803 -8.53 3.86 40.41
CA ASP A 803 -8.87 3.11 41.60
C ASP A 803 -9.84 3.91 42.47
N GLY A 804 -10.70 3.20 43.25
CA GLY A 804 -11.72 3.80 44.11
C GLY A 804 -13.03 4.18 43.42
N ALA A 805 -13.15 3.91 42.15
CA ALA A 805 -14.38 4.23 41.40
C ALA A 805 -15.50 3.21 41.63
N TYR A 806 -15.17 1.96 41.99
CA TYR A 806 -16.14 0.92 42.24
C TYR A 806 -16.92 1.14 43.54
N GLU A 807 -16.26 1.60 44.59
CA GLU A 807 -16.86 1.94 45.88
C GLU A 807 -17.89 3.08 45.79
N ILE A 808 -17.71 4.00 44.81
CA ILE A 808 -18.69 5.05 44.52
C ILE A 808 -19.97 4.46 43.87
N ARG A 809 -19.84 3.36 43.11
CA ARG A 809 -20.94 2.67 42.40
C ARG A 809 -21.69 1.67 43.28
N GLU A 810 -21.03 0.95 44.16
CA GLU A 810 -21.55 -0.20 44.93
C GLU A 810 -22.67 0.16 45.90
N ALA A 811 -22.83 1.44 46.22
CA ALA A 811 -23.83 1.90 47.20
C ALA A 811 -25.31 1.76 46.72
N GLY A 812 -25.62 1.09 45.59
CA GLY A 812 -27.01 0.81 45.15
C GLY A 812 -27.89 2.06 44.89
N SER A 813 -27.34 3.22 44.98
CA SER A 813 -28.02 4.52 44.83
C SER A 813 -27.99 4.93 43.35
N LYS A 814 -29.11 5.58 42.92
CA LYS A 814 -29.16 6.27 41.60
C LYS A 814 -28.18 7.43 41.50
N PHE A 815 -27.60 7.86 42.62
CA PHE A 815 -26.60 8.94 42.73
C PHE A 815 -25.31 8.36 43.31
N ASN A 816 -24.18 8.64 42.65
CA ASN A 816 -22.84 8.30 43.15
C ASN A 816 -22.57 9.08 44.46
N ARG A 817 -21.97 8.42 45.46
CA ARG A 817 -21.54 9.06 46.68
C ARG A 817 -20.15 9.69 46.52
N PRO A 818 -19.84 10.81 47.20
CA PRO A 818 -18.45 11.31 47.23
C PRO A 818 -17.49 10.26 47.74
N GLY A 819 -16.40 10.03 47.02
CA GLY A 819 -15.38 9.05 47.36
C GLY A 819 -13.97 9.52 47.02
N ARG A 820 -12.96 8.80 47.52
CA ARG A 820 -11.57 9.08 47.19
C ARG A 820 -11.17 8.31 45.93
N ILE A 821 -10.86 9.04 44.83
CA ILE A 821 -10.38 8.45 43.58
C ILE A 821 -8.87 8.64 43.49
N GLN A 822 -8.18 7.61 42.99
CA GLN A 822 -6.78 7.70 42.64
C GLN A 822 -6.63 7.38 41.16
N VAL A 823 -5.84 8.20 40.45
CA VAL A 823 -5.55 8.02 39.03
C VAL A 823 -4.04 7.90 38.86
N HIS A 824 -3.61 6.76 38.40
CA HIS A 824 -2.22 6.44 38.15
C HIS A 824 -1.91 6.51 36.66
N ILE A 825 -0.92 7.31 36.26
CA ILE A 825 -0.47 7.44 34.87
C ILE A 825 0.86 6.71 34.74
N GLY A 826 0.89 5.67 33.90
CA GLY A 826 2.09 4.89 33.61
C GLY A 826 3.04 5.59 32.64
N THR A 827 4.19 4.96 32.41
CA THR A 827 5.14 5.39 31.39
C THR A 827 4.58 5.10 30.00
N PRO A 828 4.73 6.04 29.03
CA PRO A 828 4.34 5.80 27.65
C PRO A 828 5.12 4.65 27.02
N VAL A 829 4.43 3.79 26.28
CA VAL A 829 5.00 2.62 25.58
C VAL A 829 4.76 2.79 24.08
N ASN A 830 5.75 2.45 23.27
CA ASN A 830 5.63 2.40 21.81
C ASN A 830 5.70 0.94 21.36
N PHE A 831 4.93 0.60 20.35
CA PHE A 831 4.91 -0.73 19.75
C PHE A 831 5.36 -0.67 18.29
N PRO A 832 6.23 -1.60 17.84
CA PRO A 832 6.54 -1.78 16.43
C PRO A 832 5.27 -2.20 15.66
N ALA A 833 5.19 -1.83 14.37
CA ALA A 833 4.02 -2.11 13.53
C ALA A 833 3.79 -3.62 13.27
N GLU A 834 4.84 -4.43 13.40
CA GLU A 834 4.82 -5.88 13.14
C GLU A 834 4.51 -6.72 14.40
N SER A 835 4.28 -6.08 15.54
CA SER A 835 3.98 -6.80 16.79
C SER A 835 2.60 -7.43 16.74
N ASP A 836 2.47 -8.63 17.30
CA ASP A 836 1.19 -9.33 17.38
C ASP A 836 0.15 -8.53 18.20
N PRO A 837 -1.03 -8.26 17.65
CA PRO A 837 -2.07 -7.49 18.34
C PRO A 837 -2.54 -8.10 19.67
N GLU A 838 -2.56 -9.42 19.78
CA GLU A 838 -2.94 -10.10 21.02
C GLU A 838 -1.86 -9.95 22.10
N GLU A 839 -0.60 -9.99 21.70
CA GLU A 839 0.52 -9.75 22.61
C GLU A 839 0.57 -8.30 23.07
N ILE A 840 0.35 -7.33 22.15
CA ILE A 840 0.23 -5.90 22.53
C ILE A 840 -0.89 -5.72 23.56
N ALA A 841 -2.09 -6.29 23.31
CA ALA A 841 -3.21 -6.18 24.22
C ALA A 841 -2.86 -6.74 25.61
N ARG A 842 -2.18 -7.89 25.70
CA ARG A 842 -1.71 -8.51 26.92
C ARG A 842 -0.68 -7.67 27.68
N ILE A 843 0.29 -7.07 26.97
CA ILE A 843 1.29 -6.16 27.57
C ILE A 843 0.60 -4.92 28.15
N LEU A 844 -0.36 -4.37 27.43
CA LEU A 844 -1.11 -3.20 27.89
C LEU A 844 -1.99 -3.50 29.10
N GLU A 845 -2.65 -4.66 29.14
CA GLU A 845 -3.42 -5.16 30.29
C GLU A 845 -2.53 -5.29 31.54
N GLN A 846 -1.37 -5.95 31.37
CA GLN A 846 -0.39 -6.08 32.46
C GLN A 846 0.12 -4.71 32.94
N SER A 847 0.36 -3.78 32.01
CA SER A 847 0.82 -2.42 32.35
C SER A 847 -0.21 -1.68 33.20
N VAL A 848 -1.51 -1.77 32.86
CA VAL A 848 -2.59 -1.18 33.65
C VAL A 848 -2.78 -1.90 34.98
N ALA A 849 -2.65 -3.23 35.03
CA ALA A 849 -2.75 -4.01 36.26
C ALA A 849 -1.65 -3.65 37.27
N GLN A 850 -0.41 -3.49 36.79
CA GLN A 850 0.75 -3.17 37.65
C GLN A 850 0.63 -1.78 38.31
N LEU A 851 -0.05 -0.81 37.71
CA LEU A 851 -0.25 0.50 38.28
C LEU A 851 -1.04 0.46 39.60
N GLY A 852 -1.95 -0.52 39.80
CA GLY A 852 -2.66 -0.73 41.08
C GLY A 852 -1.83 -1.41 42.17
N ASN A 853 -0.82 -2.21 41.80
CA ASN A 853 0.01 -2.93 42.78
C ASN A 853 1.11 -2.09 43.46
N VAL A 854 1.34 -0.88 43.01
CA VAL A 854 2.34 0.03 43.58
C VAL A 854 1.94 0.51 44.98
N GLN A 855 0.65 0.49 45.32
CA GLN A 855 0.17 0.82 46.67
C GLN A 855 0.51 -0.23 47.71
N GLY A 856 0.35 -1.54 47.43
CA GLY A 856 0.70 -2.60 48.35
C GLY A 856 2.16 -2.57 48.79
N LYS A 857 3.07 -2.15 47.89
CA LYS A 857 4.50 -1.98 48.21
C LYS A 857 4.82 -0.69 48.97
N ARG A 858 4.06 0.41 48.78
CA ARG A 858 4.25 1.66 49.53
C ARG A 858 3.61 1.62 50.93
N GLU A 859 2.51 0.93 51.10
CA GLU A 859 1.87 0.75 52.40
C GLU A 859 2.65 -0.26 53.26
N THR A 860 3.18 -1.33 52.68
CA THR A 860 4.10 -2.23 53.40
C THR A 860 5.44 -1.55 53.72
N ALA A 861 5.98 -0.70 52.84
CA ALA A 861 7.18 0.08 53.16
C ALA A 861 6.94 1.19 54.22
N LYS A 862 5.75 1.81 54.25
CA LYS A 862 5.35 2.75 55.30
C LYS A 862 5.00 2.05 56.62
N ALA A 863 4.42 0.88 56.60
CA ALA A 863 4.17 0.07 57.80
C ALA A 863 5.49 -0.48 58.39
N HIS A 864 6.48 -0.82 57.57
CA HIS A 864 7.84 -1.15 58.03
C HIS A 864 8.63 0.06 58.57
N ALA A 865 8.46 1.24 57.97
CA ALA A 865 9.11 2.44 58.40
C ALA A 865 8.42 3.12 59.63
N ALA A 866 7.22 2.71 60.01
CA ALA A 866 6.48 3.18 61.19
C ALA A 866 6.53 2.16 62.34
N GLY A 867 7.17 1.02 62.15
CA GLY A 867 7.37 -0.04 63.15
C GLY A 867 8.82 -0.15 63.67
N GLU A 868 9.74 0.75 63.22
CA GLU A 868 11.02 1.07 63.84
C GLU A 868 10.89 2.45 64.55
#